data_d90ce3c9f27cc83949ccac074564a640
#
_entry.id   d90ce3c9f27cc83949ccac074564a640
#
_cell.length_a   1.000
_cell.length_b   1.000
_cell.length_c   1.000
_cell.angle_alpha   90.00
_cell.angle_beta   90.00
_cell.angle_gamma   90.00
#
_symmetry.space_group_name_H-M   'P 1'
#
loop_
_entity.id
_entity.type
_entity.pdbx_description
1 polymer ?
#
loop_
_entity_poly.entity_id
_entity_poly.type
_entity_poly.pdbx_seq_one_letter_code
_entity_poly.pdbx_strand_id
1 'polypeptide(L)'
;GIGWYRTHFKLPKEYRGKKISVVFDGVYKNSQVWCNSYYLGKRPSGYSTFSYDISPFARFGEDENVLSVKVTHTDLADSRWFTGSGITRKVTLLVEEPVHAWENGIFFTTLRVDRTIAHIEILHEICNDSNTVQHLQVESRLSTSDGACVLSLTAQETFSPGETRQILLNGRIEHPNLWSPETPYLYDLDTFLTLENGYHYRISSQKAGIRSIFFDPDKGFFLNGKETKLKGVCVHHDGGVLGAAMHKEVWARRLLKLKVMGCNAIRCSHNPHMPELYELCDEMGFLMMDEAFDEWENAKNKWSTGHNVYPPKHQGYFEDFPMWHEADLRAMVRRDRCHPSVILWSIGNEIDYPNDPYCHPLFASVAGNNDVGKPAAERIYNPDRPNAARLTTLAAKLVAIVKTEDTTRPVTLASALPELSSQIGFFNALDVVGYNYKEEFYDQDHARFPEKPFLGSENSHSYAAWQSVISHPFISGQFLWTGIDYLGEAHGWPIHGSGAGLLTLAGFEKPGYYMRRPLWSSEPVIHLATALDDGNYDEWKTMTDSWNYEDGRDVLIRVYSNLTKVTLSVNGRPVQTLEHKTSFGYFECVLPYEAGTLTAAESPIGTEQGLSYSIKTSAAPSAIVLHNWDDHAADILQVEASVTDEYGIIVPDASLLLKARVEGGGELLGLENGDLADNTPYSFTARHTLNGRLIIYIRRINRTPVTLTVSTNSLPDTFLTIY
;
A
#
# COMPACT_ATOMS: atom_id res chain seq x y z
N GLY A 1 7.53 25.17 1.50
CA GLY A 1 7.15 26.41 2.20
C GLY A 1 6.82 26.20 3.67
N ILE A 2 6.27 27.25 4.31
CA ILE A 2 5.80 27.17 5.69
C ILE A 2 4.30 27.43 5.69
N GLY A 3 3.55 26.47 6.25
CA GLY A 3 2.10 26.55 6.38
C GLY A 3 1.66 26.57 7.84
N TRP A 4 0.55 27.24 8.11
CA TRP A 4 -0.09 27.27 9.41
C TRP A 4 -1.54 26.81 9.30
N TYR A 5 -1.90 25.84 10.14
CA TYR A 5 -3.26 25.39 10.34
C TYR A 5 -3.77 25.87 11.70
N ARG A 6 -5.03 26.21 11.78
CA ARG A 6 -5.67 26.58 13.04
C ARG A 6 -7.13 26.13 13.03
N THR A 7 -7.54 25.49 14.13
CA THR A 7 -8.93 25.12 14.35
C THR A 7 -9.36 25.49 15.76
N HIS A 8 -10.67 25.74 15.90
CA HIS A 8 -11.32 26.06 17.17
C HIS A 8 -12.29 24.93 17.51
N PHE A 9 -12.32 24.53 18.76
CA PHE A 9 -13.24 23.49 19.23
C PHE A 9 -13.63 23.69 20.68
N LYS A 10 -14.80 23.18 21.07
CA LYS A 10 -15.27 23.20 22.45
C LYS A 10 -15.23 21.80 23.03
N LEU A 11 -14.90 21.71 24.31
CA LEU A 11 -14.96 20.48 25.09
C LEU A 11 -16.10 20.56 26.08
N PRO A 12 -16.99 19.56 26.14
CA PRO A 12 -18.04 19.46 27.15
C PRO A 12 -17.50 19.57 28.58
N LYS A 13 -18.29 20.13 29.51
CA LYS A 13 -17.88 20.28 30.92
C LYS A 13 -17.60 18.94 31.59
N GLU A 14 -18.30 17.88 31.20
CA GLU A 14 -18.17 16.51 31.68
C GLU A 14 -16.83 15.84 31.31
N TYR A 15 -16.07 16.42 30.38
CA TYR A 15 -14.72 15.94 30.06
C TYR A 15 -13.64 16.47 31.02
N ARG A 16 -14.01 17.38 31.92
CA ARG A 16 -13.05 17.88 32.94
C ARG A 16 -12.57 16.73 33.83
N GLY A 17 -11.26 16.59 33.93
CA GLY A 17 -10.61 15.51 34.69
C GLY A 17 -10.39 14.21 33.90
N LYS A 18 -10.82 14.16 32.62
CA LYS A 18 -10.46 13.08 31.71
C LYS A 18 -9.11 13.36 31.04
N LYS A 19 -8.49 12.31 30.50
CA LYS A 19 -7.35 12.38 29.59
C LYS A 19 -7.80 12.85 28.24
N ILE A 20 -7.20 13.89 27.70
CA ILE A 20 -7.54 14.43 26.37
C ILE A 20 -6.28 14.55 25.56
N SER A 21 -6.23 13.79 24.45
CA SER A 21 -5.10 13.78 23.54
C SER A 21 -5.53 14.16 22.12
N VAL A 22 -4.64 14.82 21.40
CA VAL A 22 -4.78 15.05 19.95
C VAL A 22 -3.83 14.13 19.25
N VAL A 23 -4.36 13.23 18.42
CA VAL A 23 -3.61 12.23 17.64
C VAL A 23 -3.53 12.67 16.18
N PHE A 24 -2.34 12.64 15.62
CA PHE A 24 -2.06 12.93 14.21
C PHE A 24 -1.56 11.66 13.53
N ASP A 25 -2.24 11.20 12.48
CA ASP A 25 -1.82 10.01 11.72
C ASP A 25 -0.71 10.29 10.71
N GLY A 26 -0.40 11.57 10.47
CA GLY A 26 0.71 12.00 9.63
C GLY A 26 0.60 13.47 9.22
N VAL A 27 1.70 14.19 9.35
CA VAL A 27 1.82 15.61 8.95
C VAL A 27 3.16 15.82 8.24
N TYR A 28 3.15 16.01 6.95
CA TYR A 28 4.35 16.16 6.15
C TYR A 28 4.73 17.62 5.97
N LYS A 29 5.83 18.11 6.55
CA LYS A 29 6.77 17.53 7.52
C LYS A 29 7.19 18.61 8.53
N ASN A 30 8.04 18.22 9.50
CA ASN A 30 8.55 19.15 10.52
C ASN A 30 7.42 19.91 11.23
N SER A 31 6.39 19.18 11.65
CA SER A 31 5.25 19.76 12.36
C SER A 31 5.63 20.23 13.75
N GLN A 32 5.08 21.38 14.13
CA GLN A 32 5.11 21.91 15.49
C GLN A 32 3.67 22.21 15.91
N VAL A 33 3.29 21.85 17.13
CA VAL A 33 1.89 21.90 17.58
C VAL A 33 1.77 22.73 18.85
N TRP A 34 0.70 23.53 18.93
CA TRP A 34 0.30 24.32 20.10
C TRP A 34 -1.18 24.11 20.41
N CYS A 35 -1.50 24.05 21.69
CA CYS A 35 -2.86 24.12 22.19
C CYS A 35 -3.01 25.34 23.12
N ASN A 36 -3.97 26.22 22.88
CA ASN A 36 -4.21 27.42 23.68
C ASN A 36 -2.94 28.24 23.96
N SER A 37 -2.07 28.40 22.96
CA SER A 37 -0.76 29.08 23.03
C SER A 37 0.37 28.29 23.73
N TYR A 38 0.10 27.12 24.31
CA TYR A 38 1.11 26.26 24.89
C TYR A 38 1.74 25.38 23.80
N TYR A 39 3.07 25.38 23.72
CA TYR A 39 3.81 24.52 22.82
C TYR A 39 3.79 23.08 23.30
N LEU A 40 3.32 22.17 22.44
CA LEU A 40 3.19 20.73 22.78
C LEU A 40 4.42 19.93 22.34
N GLY A 41 4.96 20.23 21.16
CA GLY A 41 6.12 19.52 20.65
C GLY A 41 6.34 19.66 19.13
N LYS A 42 7.40 18.98 18.66
CA LYS A 42 7.78 18.86 17.26
C LYS A 42 7.73 17.38 16.84
N ARG A 43 7.31 17.12 15.60
CA ARG A 43 7.50 15.82 14.93
C ARG A 43 8.05 16.05 13.52
N PRO A 44 9.28 15.56 13.21
CA PRO A 44 9.89 15.74 11.90
C PRO A 44 9.32 14.83 10.83
N SER A 45 9.13 13.53 11.16
CA SER A 45 8.59 12.54 10.21
C SER A 45 7.21 12.94 9.69
N GLY A 46 7.02 12.86 8.37
CA GLY A 46 5.74 13.11 7.72
C GLY A 46 4.77 11.92 7.76
N TYR A 47 5.25 10.76 8.17
CA TYR A 47 4.52 9.50 8.04
C TYR A 47 4.20 8.81 9.36
N SER A 48 4.88 9.20 10.44
CA SER A 48 4.65 8.62 11.75
C SER A 48 3.37 9.14 12.39
N THR A 49 2.62 8.27 13.04
CA THR A 49 1.55 8.65 13.97
C THR A 49 2.17 9.17 15.26
N PHE A 50 1.60 10.22 15.81
CA PHE A 50 2.02 10.82 17.08
C PHE A 50 0.87 11.50 17.79
N SER A 51 0.98 11.64 19.11
CA SER A 51 -0.05 12.28 19.94
C SER A 51 0.55 13.31 20.90
N TYR A 52 -0.31 14.22 21.35
CA TYR A 52 0.01 15.16 22.42
C TYR A 52 -1.12 15.21 23.45
N ASP A 53 -0.77 15.09 24.73
CA ASP A 53 -1.68 15.33 25.84
C ASP A 53 -1.99 16.82 25.94
N ILE A 54 -3.25 17.19 25.76
CA ILE A 54 -3.72 18.57 25.92
C ILE A 54 -4.51 18.79 27.23
N SER A 55 -4.70 17.76 28.05
CA SER A 55 -5.49 17.82 29.30
C SER A 55 -5.10 18.99 30.20
N PRO A 56 -3.77 19.29 30.42
CA PRO A 56 -3.37 20.39 31.30
C PRO A 56 -3.71 21.79 30.74
N PHE A 57 -3.96 21.91 29.43
CA PHE A 57 -4.17 23.17 28.75
C PHE A 57 -5.62 23.34 28.27
N ALA A 58 -6.45 22.30 28.41
CA ALA A 58 -7.81 22.24 27.90
C ALA A 58 -8.77 23.19 28.67
N ARG A 59 -9.65 23.87 27.91
CA ARG A 59 -10.75 24.67 28.40
C ARG A 59 -12.05 23.92 28.19
N PHE A 60 -13.02 24.08 29.09
CA PHE A 60 -14.24 23.28 29.09
C PHE A 60 -15.50 24.15 29.17
N GLY A 61 -16.57 23.70 28.54
CA GLY A 61 -17.86 24.35 28.50
C GLY A 61 -17.95 25.35 27.34
N GLU A 62 -18.24 26.62 27.63
CA GLU A 62 -18.40 27.63 26.61
C GLU A 62 -17.08 28.18 26.07
N ASP A 63 -15.97 27.97 26.78
CA ASP A 63 -14.66 28.44 26.38
C ASP A 63 -14.12 27.63 25.20
N GLU A 64 -13.59 28.33 24.19
CA GLU A 64 -12.97 27.70 23.02
C GLU A 64 -11.54 27.29 23.27
N ASN A 65 -11.16 26.13 22.76
CA ASN A 65 -9.78 25.70 22.60
C ASN A 65 -9.30 26.02 21.18
N VAL A 66 -8.02 26.37 21.07
CA VAL A 66 -7.38 26.65 19.79
C VAL A 66 -6.22 25.67 19.60
N LEU A 67 -6.30 24.85 18.57
CA LEU A 67 -5.20 24.01 18.13
C LEU A 67 -4.52 24.67 16.93
N SER A 68 -3.21 24.87 17.01
CA SER A 68 -2.40 25.42 15.91
C SER A 68 -1.29 24.46 15.53
N VAL A 69 -1.12 24.26 14.23
CA VAL A 69 -0.06 23.40 13.67
C VAL A 69 0.74 24.20 12.66
N LYS A 70 2.04 24.31 12.89
CA LYS A 70 2.99 24.83 11.91
C LYS A 70 3.64 23.66 11.18
N VAL A 71 3.65 23.72 9.86
CA VAL A 71 4.34 22.76 9.00
C VAL A 71 5.46 23.48 8.28
N THR A 72 6.66 22.89 8.27
CA THR A 72 7.82 23.44 7.59
C THR A 72 8.33 22.42 6.57
N HIS A 73 7.95 22.62 5.31
CA HIS A 73 8.41 21.82 4.18
C HIS A 73 9.01 22.75 3.12
N THR A 74 10.31 23.05 3.26
CA THR A 74 11.05 23.98 2.43
C THR A 74 12.01 23.31 1.46
N ASP A 75 12.22 22.01 1.60
CA ASP A 75 13.09 21.22 0.75
C ASP A 75 12.54 21.12 -0.68
N LEU A 76 13.44 21.09 -1.66
CA LEU A 76 13.09 21.00 -3.09
C LEU A 76 12.94 19.54 -3.53
N ALA A 77 13.72 18.64 -2.94
CA ALA A 77 13.74 17.23 -3.25
C ALA A 77 14.19 16.45 -2.01
N ASP A 78 13.24 16.12 -1.14
CA ASP A 78 13.49 15.40 0.11
C ASP A 78 13.00 13.94 0.07
N SER A 79 12.46 13.54 -1.08
CA SER A 79 12.05 12.17 -1.39
C SER A 79 12.21 11.91 -2.89
N ARG A 80 12.16 10.64 -3.30
CA ARG A 80 12.11 10.22 -4.71
C ARG A 80 10.69 10.26 -5.26
N TRP A 81 9.67 10.02 -4.42
CA TRP A 81 8.25 10.05 -4.75
C TRP A 81 7.57 11.33 -4.29
N PHE A 82 6.32 11.56 -4.67
CA PHE A 82 5.51 12.69 -4.22
C PHE A 82 5.08 12.50 -2.76
N THR A 83 5.45 13.44 -1.90
CA THR A 83 5.20 13.36 -0.46
C THR A 83 3.91 14.06 -0.02
N GLY A 84 3.45 15.03 -0.81
CA GLY A 84 2.51 16.03 -0.33
C GLY A 84 3.14 17.03 0.65
N SER A 85 2.33 17.87 1.24
CA SER A 85 2.72 18.82 2.30
C SER A 85 1.55 19.09 3.22
N GLY A 86 1.81 19.20 4.52
CA GLY A 86 0.81 19.55 5.50
C GLY A 86 0.14 18.36 6.17
N ILE A 87 -1.07 18.58 6.65
CA ILE A 87 -1.89 17.55 7.30
C ILE A 87 -2.53 16.70 6.21
N THR A 88 -1.94 15.54 5.92
CA THR A 88 -2.37 14.65 4.85
C THR A 88 -3.23 13.48 5.32
N ARG A 89 -3.31 13.26 6.65
CA ARG A 89 -4.04 12.16 7.27
C ARG A 89 -4.95 12.69 8.39
N LYS A 90 -5.71 11.83 9.02
CA LYS A 90 -6.64 12.21 10.09
C LYS A 90 -5.95 12.87 11.28
N VAL A 91 -6.71 13.77 11.91
CA VAL A 91 -6.41 14.34 13.23
C VAL A 91 -7.60 14.04 14.12
N THR A 92 -7.36 13.29 15.20
CA THR A 92 -8.41 12.78 16.08
C THR A 92 -8.25 13.34 17.49
N LEU A 93 -9.36 13.76 18.09
CA LEU A 93 -9.43 14.09 19.50
C LEU A 93 -9.83 12.83 20.28
N LEU A 94 -8.91 12.32 21.10
CA LEU A 94 -9.13 11.16 21.96
C LEU A 94 -9.48 11.65 23.39
N VAL A 95 -10.57 11.12 23.94
CA VAL A 95 -11.04 11.45 25.30
C VAL A 95 -11.18 10.14 26.08
N GLU A 96 -10.38 9.99 27.12
CA GLU A 96 -10.29 8.77 27.90
C GLU A 96 -10.51 9.04 29.40
N GLU A 97 -10.87 8.00 30.14
CA GLU A 97 -10.92 8.09 31.59
C GLU A 97 -9.49 8.22 32.17
N PRO A 98 -9.33 8.73 33.41
CA PRO A 98 -8.00 8.87 34.02
C PRO A 98 -7.22 7.55 34.15
N VAL A 99 -7.92 6.42 34.21
CA VAL A 99 -7.31 5.10 34.07
C VAL A 99 -7.64 4.58 32.67
N HIS A 100 -6.65 4.40 31.84
CA HIS A 100 -6.83 4.11 30.42
C HIS A 100 -5.71 3.20 29.89
N ALA A 101 -5.89 2.70 28.67
CA ALA A 101 -4.82 2.03 27.96
C ALA A 101 -3.77 3.05 27.49
N TRP A 102 -2.49 2.70 27.58
CA TRP A 102 -1.44 3.46 26.89
C TRP A 102 -1.71 3.45 25.38
N GLU A 103 -1.21 4.45 24.67
CA GLU A 103 -1.35 4.56 23.20
C GLU A 103 -0.90 3.26 22.51
N ASN A 104 -1.82 2.61 21.77
CA ASN A 104 -1.63 1.27 21.18
C ASN A 104 -1.14 0.22 22.21
N GLY A 105 -1.58 0.33 23.45
CA GLY A 105 -1.14 -0.50 24.56
C GLY A 105 -1.85 -1.85 24.70
N ILE A 106 -2.85 -2.14 23.87
CA ILE A 106 -3.51 -3.46 23.84
C ILE A 106 -2.96 -4.23 22.64
N PHE A 107 -2.23 -5.33 22.92
CA PHE A 107 -1.60 -6.14 21.88
C PHE A 107 -2.08 -7.57 21.92
N PHE A 108 -2.81 -7.99 20.89
CA PHE A 108 -3.30 -9.35 20.70
C PHE A 108 -2.30 -10.19 19.91
N THR A 109 -1.95 -11.36 20.43
CA THR A 109 -0.98 -12.28 19.83
C THR A 109 -1.52 -13.71 19.78
N THR A 110 -1.36 -14.37 18.64
CA THR A 110 -1.53 -15.81 18.51
C THR A 110 -0.19 -16.49 18.76
N LEU A 111 -0.04 -17.14 19.92
CA LEU A 111 1.20 -17.82 20.30
C LEU A 111 1.38 -19.12 19.52
N ARG A 112 0.31 -19.87 19.37
CA ARG A 112 0.27 -21.15 18.66
C ARG A 112 -1.15 -21.44 18.22
N VAL A 113 -1.30 -21.96 17.02
CA VAL A 113 -2.57 -22.46 16.51
C VAL A 113 -2.37 -23.84 15.87
N ASP A 114 -3.27 -24.74 16.12
CA ASP A 114 -3.45 -25.99 15.41
C ASP A 114 -4.89 -26.05 14.84
N ARG A 115 -5.31 -27.21 14.33
CA ARG A 115 -6.63 -27.34 13.70
C ARG A 115 -7.80 -27.14 14.66
N THR A 116 -7.60 -27.32 15.95
CA THR A 116 -8.66 -27.37 16.95
C THR A 116 -8.53 -26.30 18.04
N ILE A 117 -7.35 -25.75 18.26
CA ILE A 117 -7.10 -24.85 19.39
C ILE A 117 -6.14 -23.74 18.98
N ALA A 118 -6.51 -22.50 19.34
CA ALA A 118 -5.58 -21.38 19.35
C ALA A 118 -5.21 -20.99 20.78
N HIS A 119 -3.93 -20.85 21.05
CA HIS A 119 -3.40 -20.23 22.26
C HIS A 119 -3.08 -18.77 21.95
N ILE A 120 -3.70 -17.89 22.71
CA ILE A 120 -3.55 -16.45 22.52
C ILE A 120 -3.00 -15.79 23.78
N GLU A 121 -2.41 -14.63 23.56
CA GLU A 121 -1.92 -13.74 24.61
C GLU A 121 -2.40 -12.33 24.31
N ILE A 122 -2.85 -11.60 25.33
CA ILE A 122 -3.23 -10.21 25.23
C ILE A 122 -2.40 -9.43 26.25
N LEU A 123 -1.51 -8.58 25.74
CA LEU A 123 -0.76 -7.63 26.55
C LEU A 123 -1.59 -6.35 26.71
N HIS A 124 -1.73 -5.92 27.96
CA HIS A 124 -2.39 -4.66 28.31
C HIS A 124 -1.37 -3.74 28.97
N GLU A 125 -1.12 -2.60 28.37
CA GLU A 125 -0.34 -1.53 28.96
C GLU A 125 -1.32 -0.47 29.46
N ILE A 126 -1.50 -0.37 30.78
CA ILE A 126 -2.52 0.47 31.41
C ILE A 126 -1.85 1.54 32.28
N CYS A 127 -2.39 2.76 32.20
CA CYS A 127 -1.95 3.94 32.93
C CYS A 127 -3.00 4.37 33.94
N ASN A 128 -2.55 4.78 35.13
CA ASN A 128 -3.36 5.49 36.12
C ASN A 128 -2.90 6.95 36.21
N ASP A 129 -3.48 7.85 35.43
CA ASP A 129 -3.21 9.29 35.47
C ASP A 129 -4.00 10.01 36.60
N SER A 130 -4.76 9.27 37.42
CA SER A 130 -5.43 9.85 38.57
C SER A 130 -4.47 10.07 39.74
N ASN A 131 -4.89 10.86 40.71
CA ASN A 131 -4.11 11.16 41.93
C ASN A 131 -4.38 10.18 43.09
N THR A 132 -5.10 9.07 42.83
CA THR A 132 -5.46 8.08 43.86
C THR A 132 -5.05 6.68 43.41
N VAL A 133 -4.84 5.80 44.41
CA VAL A 133 -4.67 4.37 44.12
C VAL A 133 -5.98 3.84 43.52
N GLN A 134 -5.88 3.02 42.51
CA GLN A 134 -7.03 2.40 41.85
C GLN A 134 -6.97 0.88 42.00
N HIS A 135 -8.03 0.31 42.58
CA HIS A 135 -8.29 -1.13 42.57
C HIS A 135 -9.28 -1.42 41.45
N LEU A 136 -8.92 -2.26 40.51
CA LEU A 136 -9.72 -2.49 39.32
C LEU A 136 -9.61 -3.91 38.79
N GLN A 137 -10.62 -4.29 38.04
CA GLN A 137 -10.61 -5.48 37.20
C GLN A 137 -10.37 -5.08 35.75
N VAL A 138 -9.40 -5.70 35.08
CA VAL A 138 -9.22 -5.67 33.63
C VAL A 138 -9.98 -6.84 33.04
N GLU A 139 -10.77 -6.62 32.00
CA GLU A 139 -11.47 -7.68 31.27
C GLU A 139 -11.27 -7.49 29.78
N SER A 140 -10.78 -8.52 29.06
CA SER A 140 -10.79 -8.57 27.60
C SER A 140 -11.76 -9.63 27.10
N ARG A 141 -12.64 -9.21 26.20
CA ARG A 141 -13.63 -10.07 25.54
C ARG A 141 -13.32 -10.18 24.05
N LEU A 142 -13.24 -11.41 23.57
CA LEU A 142 -13.16 -11.70 22.14
C LEU A 142 -14.51 -12.24 21.68
N SER A 143 -15.09 -11.59 20.69
CA SER A 143 -16.42 -11.93 20.17
C SER A 143 -16.39 -12.16 18.66
N THR A 144 -17.28 -12.98 18.17
CA THR A 144 -17.54 -13.15 16.73
C THR A 144 -18.29 -11.93 16.19
N SER A 145 -18.34 -11.77 14.87
CA SER A 145 -19.01 -10.63 14.21
C SER A 145 -20.51 -10.52 14.49
N ASP A 146 -21.16 -11.62 14.91
CA ASP A 146 -22.55 -11.63 15.35
C ASP A 146 -22.71 -11.37 16.88
N GLY A 147 -21.60 -11.06 17.57
CA GLY A 147 -21.57 -10.66 18.97
C GLY A 147 -21.48 -11.81 19.97
N ALA A 148 -21.34 -13.07 19.53
CA ALA A 148 -21.15 -14.19 20.45
C ALA A 148 -19.74 -14.14 21.09
N CYS A 149 -19.67 -14.06 22.44
CA CYS A 149 -18.40 -14.08 23.16
C CYS A 149 -17.77 -15.48 23.11
N VAL A 150 -16.57 -15.57 22.53
CA VAL A 150 -15.80 -16.84 22.42
C VAL A 150 -14.73 -16.95 23.49
N LEU A 151 -14.33 -15.84 24.10
CA LEU A 151 -13.34 -15.81 25.18
C LEU A 151 -13.54 -14.57 26.04
N SER A 152 -13.48 -14.72 27.35
CA SER A 152 -13.36 -13.62 28.33
C SER A 152 -12.22 -13.93 29.28
N LEU A 153 -11.29 -12.98 29.42
CA LEU A 153 -10.13 -13.06 30.29
C LEU A 153 -10.16 -11.92 31.29
N THR A 154 -9.88 -12.18 32.57
CA THR A 154 -9.92 -11.16 33.61
C THR A 154 -8.70 -11.20 34.52
N ALA A 155 -8.31 -10.04 35.05
CA ALA A 155 -7.34 -9.92 36.15
C ALA A 155 -7.78 -8.84 37.14
N GLN A 156 -7.45 -9.01 38.41
CA GLN A 156 -7.60 -8.01 39.47
C GLN A 156 -6.26 -7.33 39.72
N GLU A 157 -6.24 -6.01 39.65
CA GLU A 157 -5.02 -5.22 39.68
C GLU A 157 -5.15 -4.00 40.59
N THR A 158 -4.00 -3.51 41.06
CA THR A 158 -3.92 -2.28 41.83
C THR A 158 -2.86 -1.37 41.23
N PHE A 159 -3.23 -0.13 40.92
CA PHE A 159 -2.34 0.87 40.35
C PHE A 159 -2.15 2.04 41.28
N SER A 160 -0.90 2.41 41.52
CA SER A 160 -0.55 3.68 42.19
C SER A 160 -0.81 4.88 41.30
N PRO A 161 -0.95 6.11 41.84
CA PRO A 161 -1.00 7.33 41.04
C PRO A 161 0.22 7.47 40.11
N GLY A 162 -0.02 7.77 38.85
CA GLY A 162 1.01 7.94 37.82
C GLY A 162 1.70 6.64 37.36
N GLU A 163 1.22 5.48 37.81
CA GLU A 163 1.80 4.20 37.41
C GLU A 163 1.31 3.78 36.01
N THR A 164 2.27 3.35 35.18
CA THR A 164 2.02 2.60 33.93
C THR A 164 2.58 1.21 34.08
N ARG A 165 1.77 0.19 33.78
CA ARG A 165 2.17 -1.21 33.93
C ARG A 165 1.60 -2.12 32.87
N GLN A 166 2.35 -3.16 32.54
CA GLN A 166 1.95 -4.22 31.65
C GLN A 166 1.29 -5.37 32.39
N ILE A 167 0.15 -5.84 31.89
CA ILE A 167 -0.60 -7.00 32.35
C ILE A 167 -0.74 -7.97 31.19
N LEU A 168 -0.41 -9.24 31.42
CA LEU A 168 -0.45 -10.28 30.42
C LEU A 168 -1.56 -11.27 30.74
N LEU A 169 -2.52 -11.41 29.83
CA LEU A 169 -3.58 -12.40 29.93
C LEU A 169 -3.42 -13.47 28.85
N ASN A 170 -3.49 -14.72 29.25
CA ASN A 170 -3.38 -15.87 28.35
C ASN A 170 -4.73 -16.58 28.22
N GLY A 171 -5.07 -16.96 27.00
CA GLY A 171 -6.32 -17.62 26.69
C GLY A 171 -6.20 -18.76 25.70
N ARG A 172 -7.29 -19.53 25.62
CA ARG A 172 -7.42 -20.65 24.69
C ARG A 172 -8.78 -20.58 24.01
N ILE A 173 -8.78 -20.73 22.69
CA ILE A 173 -9.99 -20.74 21.87
C ILE A 173 -10.10 -22.10 21.18
N GLU A 174 -11.21 -22.77 21.39
CA GLU A 174 -11.50 -24.04 20.70
C GLU A 174 -12.17 -23.78 19.35
N HIS A 175 -11.75 -24.51 18.33
CA HIS A 175 -12.25 -24.38 16.95
C HIS A 175 -12.22 -22.94 16.43
N PRO A 176 -11.08 -22.26 16.45
CA PRO A 176 -10.99 -20.87 16.01
C PRO A 176 -11.24 -20.72 14.52
N ASN A 177 -11.92 -19.64 14.12
CA ASN A 177 -11.93 -19.20 12.73
C ASN A 177 -10.59 -18.51 12.43
N LEU A 178 -9.80 -19.10 11.53
CA LEU A 178 -8.49 -18.58 11.19
C LEU A 178 -8.59 -17.48 10.13
N TRP A 179 -7.78 -16.44 10.32
CA TRP A 179 -7.60 -15.41 9.30
C TRP A 179 -6.65 -15.88 8.20
N SER A 180 -7.04 -15.68 6.94
CA SER A 180 -6.19 -15.86 5.76
C SER A 180 -6.64 -14.96 4.61
N PRO A 181 -5.86 -14.80 3.53
CA PRO A 181 -6.28 -14.07 2.32
C PRO A 181 -7.59 -14.56 1.71
N GLU A 182 -7.86 -15.87 1.80
CA GLU A 182 -9.07 -16.50 1.27
C GLU A 182 -10.27 -16.36 2.21
N THR A 183 -10.00 -16.33 3.52
CA THR A 183 -11.02 -16.21 4.58
C THR A 183 -10.54 -15.23 5.63
N PRO A 184 -10.67 -13.92 5.38
CA PRO A 184 -10.15 -12.88 6.28
C PRO A 184 -11.06 -12.66 7.49
N TYR A 185 -11.19 -13.70 8.33
CA TYR A 185 -12.08 -13.67 9.48
C TYR A 185 -11.47 -12.84 10.62
N LEU A 186 -12.25 -11.88 11.11
CA LEU A 186 -11.88 -10.98 12.21
C LEU A 186 -12.86 -11.13 13.37
N TYR A 187 -12.29 -11.21 14.57
CA TYR A 187 -13.02 -11.11 15.84
C TYR A 187 -13.04 -9.66 16.30
N ASP A 188 -14.01 -9.31 17.14
CA ASP A 188 -14.02 -8.07 17.91
C ASP A 188 -13.33 -8.30 19.25
N LEU A 189 -12.30 -7.51 19.55
CA LEU A 189 -11.60 -7.49 20.84
C LEU A 189 -11.93 -6.20 21.58
N ASP A 190 -12.75 -6.32 22.63
CA ASP A 190 -13.08 -5.22 23.53
C ASP A 190 -12.37 -5.42 24.87
N THR A 191 -11.75 -4.35 25.37
CA THR A 191 -11.13 -4.33 26.70
C THR A 191 -11.82 -3.33 27.61
N PHE A 192 -12.17 -3.78 28.81
CA PHE A 192 -12.92 -3.01 29.80
C PHE A 192 -12.15 -2.91 31.12
N LEU A 193 -12.39 -1.82 31.83
CA LEU A 193 -12.02 -1.68 33.25
C LEU A 193 -13.28 -1.59 34.10
N THR A 194 -13.23 -2.23 35.27
CA THR A 194 -14.23 -2.08 36.35
C THR A 194 -13.52 -1.61 37.58
N LEU A 195 -13.79 -0.39 38.04
CA LEU A 195 -13.21 0.19 39.24
C LEU A 195 -13.91 -0.37 40.48
N GLU A 196 -13.29 -0.22 41.67
CA GLU A 196 -13.81 -0.70 42.94
C GLU A 196 -15.22 -0.17 43.26
N ASN A 197 -15.56 1.04 42.82
CA ASN A 197 -16.88 1.64 42.97
C ASN A 197 -17.95 1.08 42.00
N GLY A 198 -17.61 0.08 41.17
CA GLY A 198 -18.49 -0.55 40.23
C GLY A 198 -18.57 0.22 38.84
N TYR A 199 -17.85 1.32 38.68
CA TYR A 199 -17.83 2.01 37.38
C TYR A 199 -17.13 1.15 36.33
N HIS A 200 -17.90 0.80 35.28
CA HIS A 200 -17.47 -0.10 34.20
C HIS A 200 -17.45 0.65 32.88
N TYR A 201 -16.33 0.62 32.18
CA TYR A 201 -16.15 1.32 30.89
C TYR A 201 -15.14 0.64 29.98
N ARG A 202 -15.29 0.84 28.68
CA ARG A 202 -14.42 0.29 27.66
C ARG A 202 -13.21 1.21 27.42
N ILE A 203 -12.00 0.63 27.45
CA ILE A 203 -10.74 1.35 27.18
C ILE A 203 -10.16 1.07 25.80
N SER A 204 -10.59 -0.01 25.14
CA SER A 204 -10.17 -0.35 23.77
C SER A 204 -11.23 -1.15 23.05
N SER A 205 -11.32 -0.95 21.75
CA SER A 205 -12.11 -1.77 20.82
C SER A 205 -11.34 -1.88 19.52
N GLN A 206 -10.98 -3.08 19.09
CA GLN A 206 -10.20 -3.32 17.89
C GLN A 206 -10.55 -4.68 17.27
N LYS A 207 -10.20 -4.86 15.99
CA LYS A 207 -10.30 -6.16 15.34
C LYS A 207 -9.10 -7.04 15.70
N ALA A 208 -9.31 -8.35 15.74
CA ALA A 208 -8.27 -9.35 15.99
C ALA A 208 -8.41 -10.53 15.04
N GLY A 209 -7.32 -10.92 14.39
CA GLY A 209 -7.28 -12.10 13.53
C GLY A 209 -6.40 -13.20 14.12
N ILE A 210 -6.90 -14.42 14.14
CA ILE A 210 -6.17 -15.59 14.66
C ILE A 210 -5.45 -16.26 13.50
N ARG A 211 -4.14 -16.31 13.53
CA ARG A 211 -3.31 -16.94 12.50
C ARG A 211 -1.95 -17.39 13.03
N SER A 212 -1.29 -18.28 12.32
CA SER A 212 0.14 -18.56 12.49
C SER A 212 0.91 -18.23 11.23
N ILE A 213 2.09 -17.65 11.41
CA ILE A 213 3.04 -17.36 10.32
C ILE A 213 4.38 -18.01 10.63
N PHE A 214 5.04 -18.49 9.57
CA PHE A 214 6.38 -19.03 9.70
C PHE A 214 7.13 -18.86 8.37
N PHE A 215 8.39 -18.43 8.45
CA PHE A 215 9.30 -18.36 7.33
C PHE A 215 10.35 -19.48 7.48
N ASP A 216 10.28 -20.45 6.59
CA ASP A 216 11.18 -21.60 6.56
C ASP A 216 12.33 -21.30 5.59
N PRO A 217 13.61 -21.51 5.99
CA PRO A 217 14.76 -21.20 5.14
C PRO A 217 14.79 -22.01 3.85
N ASP A 218 14.23 -23.23 3.81
CA ASP A 218 14.26 -24.12 2.64
C ASP A 218 12.95 -24.14 1.85
N LYS A 219 11.83 -23.73 2.46
CA LYS A 219 10.48 -23.90 1.89
C LYS A 219 9.71 -22.57 1.77
N GLY A 220 10.30 -21.45 2.21
CA GLY A 220 9.68 -20.14 2.12
C GLY A 220 8.60 -19.89 3.17
N PHE A 221 7.54 -19.16 2.82
CA PHE A 221 6.53 -18.68 3.76
C PHE A 221 5.37 -19.65 3.96
N PHE A 222 4.96 -19.81 5.23
CA PHE A 222 3.80 -20.60 5.67
C PHE A 222 2.79 -19.75 6.42
N LEU A 223 1.53 -19.86 6.03
CA LEU A 223 0.38 -19.28 6.73
C LEU A 223 -0.52 -20.41 7.22
N ASN A 224 -0.82 -20.45 8.51
CA ASN A 224 -1.65 -21.49 9.13
C ASN A 224 -1.18 -22.91 8.79
N GLY A 225 0.15 -23.11 8.70
CA GLY A 225 0.76 -24.39 8.36
C GLY A 225 0.72 -24.76 6.87
N LYS A 226 0.17 -23.90 6.02
CA LYS A 226 0.11 -24.11 4.56
C LYS A 226 1.20 -23.25 3.89
N GLU A 227 2.03 -23.89 3.05
CA GLU A 227 2.97 -23.18 2.19
C GLU A 227 2.23 -22.18 1.28
N THR A 228 2.68 -20.93 1.26
CA THR A 228 2.01 -19.84 0.57
C THR A 228 3.06 -18.95 -0.09
N LYS A 229 3.00 -18.77 -1.40
CA LYS A 229 3.85 -17.78 -2.08
C LYS A 229 3.26 -16.39 -1.93
N LEU A 230 4.08 -15.42 -1.50
CA LEU A 230 3.72 -14.02 -1.50
C LEU A 230 3.70 -13.51 -2.94
N LYS A 231 2.52 -13.12 -3.39
CA LYS A 231 2.24 -12.53 -4.70
C LYS A 231 1.95 -11.06 -4.47
N GLY A 232 3.02 -10.31 -4.19
CA GLY A 232 2.92 -8.96 -3.66
C GLY A 232 3.16 -7.87 -4.69
N VAL A 233 2.72 -6.67 -4.33
CA VAL A 233 3.04 -5.43 -5.03
C VAL A 233 3.47 -4.36 -4.03
N CYS A 234 4.41 -3.51 -4.45
CA CYS A 234 4.75 -2.28 -3.75
C CYS A 234 3.69 -1.21 -4.06
N VAL A 235 3.36 -0.36 -3.09
CA VAL A 235 2.44 0.76 -3.29
C VAL A 235 2.97 2.03 -2.62
N HIS A 236 2.78 3.17 -3.29
CA HIS A 236 2.97 4.50 -2.70
C HIS A 236 1.65 5.04 -2.17
N HIS A 237 1.73 6.09 -1.34
CA HIS A 237 0.60 6.61 -0.57
C HIS A 237 -0.24 7.67 -1.29
N ASP A 238 0.07 7.98 -2.56
CA ASP A 238 -0.64 9.02 -3.31
C ASP A 238 -1.84 8.50 -4.11
N GLY A 239 -2.72 9.42 -4.47
CA GLY A 239 -3.96 9.16 -5.20
C GLY A 239 -4.13 9.98 -6.47
N GLY A 240 -3.04 10.36 -7.15
CA GLY A 240 -3.12 11.22 -8.34
C GLY A 240 -3.74 12.57 -7.98
N VAL A 241 -4.92 12.90 -8.54
CA VAL A 241 -5.64 14.16 -8.25
C VAL A 241 -5.92 14.41 -6.77
N LEU A 242 -6.00 13.36 -5.95
CA LEU A 242 -6.18 13.47 -4.50
C LEU A 242 -4.86 13.79 -3.76
N GLY A 243 -3.73 13.76 -4.47
CA GLY A 243 -2.41 13.95 -3.88
C GLY A 243 -2.14 12.91 -2.79
N ALA A 244 -1.57 13.34 -1.66
CA ALA A 244 -1.29 12.50 -0.51
C ALA A 244 -2.47 12.39 0.49
N ALA A 245 -3.59 13.05 0.22
CA ALA A 245 -4.81 12.97 1.03
C ALA A 245 -5.70 11.82 0.53
N MET A 246 -5.24 10.60 0.73
CA MET A 246 -5.94 9.38 0.32
C MET A 246 -7.15 9.08 1.20
N HIS A 247 -8.09 8.34 0.64
CA HIS A 247 -9.32 7.91 1.29
C HIS A 247 -9.49 6.39 1.24
N LYS A 248 -10.16 5.82 2.26
CA LYS A 248 -10.39 4.37 2.40
C LYS A 248 -11.06 3.78 1.16
N GLU A 249 -12.05 4.46 0.60
CA GLU A 249 -12.82 4.00 -0.56
C GLU A 249 -11.95 3.88 -1.82
N VAL A 250 -11.02 4.83 -2.01
CA VAL A 250 -10.09 4.81 -3.14
C VAL A 250 -9.13 3.63 -3.05
N TRP A 251 -8.62 3.37 -1.84
CA TRP A 251 -7.81 2.18 -1.57
C TRP A 251 -8.63 0.90 -1.79
N ALA A 252 -9.86 0.84 -1.28
CA ALA A 252 -10.71 -0.35 -1.42
C ALA A 252 -10.91 -0.76 -2.88
N ARG A 253 -11.22 0.19 -3.79
CA ARG A 253 -11.35 -0.07 -5.23
C ARG A 253 -10.05 -0.57 -5.86
N ARG A 254 -8.92 0.06 -5.54
CA ARG A 254 -7.60 -0.32 -6.07
C ARG A 254 -7.19 -1.71 -5.58
N LEU A 255 -7.36 -1.99 -4.28
CA LEU A 255 -7.07 -3.29 -3.67
C LEU A 255 -7.96 -4.39 -4.25
N LEU A 256 -9.27 -4.12 -4.47
CA LEU A 256 -10.18 -5.08 -5.09
C LEU A 256 -9.66 -5.53 -6.46
N LYS A 257 -9.22 -4.60 -7.29
CA LYS A 257 -8.63 -4.90 -8.61
C LYS A 257 -7.35 -5.73 -8.48
N LEU A 258 -6.46 -5.37 -7.58
CA LEU A 258 -5.24 -6.15 -7.32
C LEU A 258 -5.57 -7.56 -6.82
N LYS A 259 -6.60 -7.73 -5.98
CA LYS A 259 -7.05 -9.04 -5.51
C LYS A 259 -7.60 -9.90 -6.65
N VAL A 260 -8.40 -9.32 -7.55
CA VAL A 260 -8.91 -9.99 -8.76
C VAL A 260 -7.78 -10.45 -9.68
N MET A 261 -6.67 -9.73 -9.71
CA MET A 261 -5.45 -10.13 -10.43
C MET A 261 -4.78 -11.37 -9.80
N GLY A 262 -5.06 -11.68 -8.55
CA GLY A 262 -4.42 -12.75 -7.79
C GLY A 262 -3.33 -12.27 -6.82
N CYS A 263 -3.21 -10.95 -6.62
CA CYS A 263 -2.35 -10.36 -5.60
C CYS A 263 -2.86 -10.73 -4.20
N ASN A 264 -1.95 -11.16 -3.32
CA ASN A 264 -2.26 -11.51 -1.93
C ASN A 264 -1.39 -10.75 -0.92
N ALA A 265 -0.48 -9.87 -1.36
CA ALA A 265 0.41 -9.15 -0.46
C ALA A 265 0.67 -7.72 -0.92
N ILE A 266 0.90 -6.82 0.04
CA ILE A 266 1.23 -5.40 -0.15
C ILE A 266 2.52 -5.07 0.59
N ARG A 267 3.43 -4.32 -0.04
CA ARG A 267 4.56 -3.66 0.62
C ARG A 267 4.32 -2.16 0.67
N CYS A 268 4.42 -1.59 1.86
CA CYS A 268 4.27 -0.15 2.10
C CYS A 268 5.56 0.60 1.73
N SER A 269 5.69 1.02 0.49
CA SER A 269 6.89 1.72 -0.01
C SER A 269 6.86 3.20 0.34
N HIS A 270 7.85 3.77 0.91
CA HIS A 270 8.94 3.27 1.75
C HIS A 270 8.76 3.95 3.10
N ASN A 271 7.56 3.87 3.64
CA ASN A 271 7.10 4.53 4.87
C ASN A 271 5.79 3.90 5.38
N PRO A 272 5.45 4.07 6.67
CA PRO A 272 4.13 3.66 7.17
C PRO A 272 3.01 4.40 6.44
N HIS A 273 1.99 3.67 6.00
CA HIS A 273 0.83 4.24 5.33
C HIS A 273 -0.25 4.70 6.31
N MET A 274 -1.37 5.22 5.77
CA MET A 274 -2.53 5.60 6.57
C MET A 274 -3.15 4.35 7.24
N PRO A 275 -3.69 4.48 8.46
CA PRO A 275 -4.23 3.33 9.21
C PRO A 275 -5.29 2.54 8.45
N GLU A 276 -6.12 3.22 7.67
CA GLU A 276 -7.20 2.60 6.91
C GLU A 276 -6.72 1.60 5.84
N LEU A 277 -5.47 1.71 5.37
CA LEU A 277 -4.91 0.72 4.45
C LEU A 277 -4.71 -0.64 5.16
N TYR A 278 -4.25 -0.63 6.40
CA TYR A 278 -4.04 -1.84 7.19
C TYR A 278 -5.39 -2.50 7.56
N GLU A 279 -6.38 -1.67 7.95
CA GLU A 279 -7.76 -2.15 8.16
C GLU A 279 -8.32 -2.85 6.92
N LEU A 280 -8.16 -2.23 5.73
CA LEU A 280 -8.60 -2.83 4.47
C LEU A 280 -7.84 -4.12 4.14
N CYS A 281 -6.54 -4.18 4.42
CA CYS A 281 -5.77 -5.41 4.23
C CYS A 281 -6.22 -6.52 5.16
N ASP A 282 -6.60 -6.20 6.40
CA ASP A 282 -7.22 -7.16 7.32
C ASP A 282 -8.58 -7.64 6.82
N GLU A 283 -9.45 -6.70 6.39
CA GLU A 283 -10.81 -6.98 5.94
C GLU A 283 -10.84 -7.72 4.59
N MET A 284 -9.96 -7.38 3.68
CA MET A 284 -9.93 -7.93 2.32
C MET A 284 -8.98 -9.13 2.18
N GLY A 285 -8.17 -9.44 3.18
CA GLY A 285 -7.23 -10.55 3.17
C GLY A 285 -6.00 -10.28 2.30
N PHE A 286 -5.20 -9.28 2.67
CA PHE A 286 -3.86 -9.07 2.12
C PHE A 286 -2.81 -9.26 3.22
N LEU A 287 -1.72 -9.90 2.88
CA LEU A 287 -0.52 -9.97 3.73
C LEU A 287 0.29 -8.68 3.53
N MET A 288 0.92 -8.17 4.60
CA MET A 288 1.63 -6.90 4.51
C MET A 288 3.09 -7.02 4.96
N MET A 289 3.98 -6.41 4.19
CA MET A 289 5.29 -5.99 4.62
C MET A 289 5.24 -4.49 4.91
N ASP A 290 5.28 -4.14 6.20
CA ASP A 290 5.27 -2.77 6.65
C ASP A 290 6.69 -2.23 6.74
N GLU A 291 6.94 -1.04 6.14
CA GLU A 291 8.29 -0.51 5.98
C GLU A 291 8.43 0.88 6.59
N ALA A 292 9.54 1.09 7.30
CA ALA A 292 9.75 2.31 8.08
C ALA A 292 10.48 3.43 7.32
N PHE A 293 11.61 3.12 6.66
CA PHE A 293 12.55 4.14 6.20
C PHE A 293 13.07 3.87 4.78
N ASP A 294 13.15 4.94 3.97
CA ASP A 294 13.88 4.91 2.70
C ASP A 294 15.36 5.27 2.87
N GLU A 295 15.71 6.01 3.91
CA GLU A 295 17.08 6.40 4.23
C GLU A 295 17.33 6.38 5.73
N TRP A 296 18.62 6.22 6.11
CA TRP A 296 19.05 6.25 7.51
C TRP A 296 19.83 7.54 7.80
N GLU A 297 20.98 7.43 8.49
CA GLU A 297 21.76 8.58 8.98
C GLU A 297 22.52 9.38 7.90
N ASN A 298 22.51 8.91 6.64
CA ASN A 298 23.12 9.61 5.51
C ASN A 298 22.13 9.74 4.36
N ALA A 299 22.18 10.89 3.69
CA ALA A 299 21.26 11.23 2.63
C ALA A 299 21.44 10.37 1.39
N LYS A 300 20.34 9.84 0.89
CA LYS A 300 20.25 9.30 -0.47
C LYS A 300 20.24 10.41 -1.53
N ASN A 301 20.62 10.05 -2.75
CA ASN A 301 20.45 10.92 -3.91
C ASN A 301 18.98 11.12 -4.23
N LYS A 302 18.56 12.38 -4.41
CA LYS A 302 17.24 12.78 -4.91
C LYS A 302 17.42 13.81 -6.02
N TRP A 303 16.41 14.02 -6.84
CA TRP A 303 16.53 14.86 -8.02
C TRP A 303 15.33 15.82 -8.10
N SER A 304 15.61 17.07 -8.48
CA SER A 304 14.61 18.13 -8.59
C SER A 304 14.16 18.39 -10.04
N THR A 305 14.82 17.79 -11.04
CA THR A 305 14.58 18.05 -12.45
C THR A 305 14.23 16.80 -13.25
N GLY A 306 14.28 15.63 -12.64
CA GLY A 306 14.00 14.33 -13.23
C GLY A 306 14.80 13.24 -12.57
N HIS A 307 14.25 12.04 -12.50
CA HIS A 307 14.90 10.88 -11.88
C HIS A 307 16.26 10.60 -12.54
N ASN A 308 17.30 10.43 -11.72
CA ASN A 308 18.70 10.27 -12.14
C ASN A 308 19.29 11.43 -12.98
N VAL A 309 18.70 12.63 -12.93
CA VAL A 309 19.28 13.83 -13.58
C VAL A 309 20.21 14.55 -12.61
N TYR A 310 21.51 14.44 -12.85
CA TYR A 310 22.56 15.02 -12.00
C TYR A 310 22.70 16.53 -12.19
N PRO A 311 23.12 17.29 -11.14
CA PRO A 311 23.53 16.84 -9.81
C PRO A 311 22.34 16.52 -8.90
N PRO A 312 22.49 15.53 -7.99
CA PRO A 312 21.46 15.20 -7.02
C PRO A 312 21.32 16.25 -5.93
N LYS A 313 20.20 16.19 -5.20
CA LYS A 313 19.98 16.86 -3.92
C LYS A 313 20.19 15.86 -2.78
N HIS A 314 20.64 16.39 -1.64
CA HIS A 314 20.84 15.62 -0.40
C HIS A 314 20.00 16.26 0.69
N GLN A 315 18.69 16.08 0.62
CA GLN A 315 17.68 16.56 1.56
C GLN A 315 16.84 15.38 2.01
N GLY A 316 16.18 15.44 3.14
CA GLY A 316 15.26 14.40 3.58
C GLY A 316 15.36 14.03 5.04
N TYR A 317 14.91 12.83 5.38
CA TYR A 317 14.77 12.37 6.76
C TYR A 317 16.12 12.08 7.45
N PHE A 318 17.19 11.88 6.70
CA PHE A 318 18.53 11.56 7.25
C PHE A 318 19.00 12.55 8.33
N GLU A 319 18.61 13.83 8.23
CA GLU A 319 18.96 14.85 9.22
C GLU A 319 18.28 14.60 10.58
N ASP A 320 17.06 14.08 10.55
CA ASP A 320 16.26 13.79 11.74
C ASP A 320 16.45 12.34 12.24
N PHE A 321 16.90 11.42 11.38
CA PHE A 321 17.05 10.00 11.68
C PHE A 321 17.86 9.75 12.97
N PRO A 322 19.03 10.36 13.23
CA PRO A 322 19.81 10.08 14.43
C PRO A 322 19.04 10.28 15.72
N MET A 323 18.13 11.25 15.75
CA MET A 323 17.37 11.64 16.95
C MET A 323 15.99 10.97 17.01
N TRP A 324 15.37 10.66 15.87
CA TRP A 324 13.96 10.30 15.79
C TRP A 324 13.66 8.87 15.34
N HIS A 325 14.64 8.15 14.76
CA HIS A 325 14.42 6.80 14.24
C HIS A 325 13.80 5.83 15.24
N GLU A 326 14.19 5.91 16.52
CA GLU A 326 13.64 5.03 17.56
C GLU A 326 12.17 5.34 17.82
N ALA A 327 11.84 6.62 18.01
CA ALA A 327 10.46 7.04 18.27
C ALA A 327 9.54 6.74 17.07
N ASP A 328 10.05 6.94 15.83
CA ASP A 328 9.27 6.71 14.62
C ASP A 328 9.07 5.21 14.34
N LEU A 329 10.12 4.39 14.53
CA LEU A 329 10.03 2.94 14.34
C LEU A 329 9.14 2.28 15.40
N ARG A 330 9.24 2.69 16.68
CA ARG A 330 8.33 2.23 17.74
C ARG A 330 6.88 2.60 17.45
N ALA A 331 6.64 3.83 17.00
CA ALA A 331 5.29 4.29 16.66
C ALA A 331 4.66 3.45 15.55
N MET A 332 5.41 3.11 14.47
CA MET A 332 4.96 2.20 13.42
C MET A 332 4.61 0.82 13.98
N VAL A 333 5.56 0.18 14.65
CA VAL A 333 5.35 -1.19 15.14
C VAL A 333 4.19 -1.25 16.14
N ARG A 334 4.11 -0.33 17.10
CA ARG A 334 3.04 -0.31 18.11
C ARG A 334 1.66 -0.09 17.48
N ARG A 335 1.57 0.82 16.50
CA ARG A 335 0.32 1.09 15.78
C ARG A 335 -0.18 -0.15 15.05
N ASP A 336 0.74 -0.87 14.36
CA ASP A 336 0.35 -1.84 13.34
C ASP A 336 0.49 -3.31 13.80
N ARG A 337 1.08 -3.58 14.97
CA ARG A 337 1.31 -4.95 15.47
C ARG A 337 0.03 -5.76 15.77
N CYS A 338 -1.13 -5.11 15.89
CA CYS A 338 -2.41 -5.82 16.08
C CYS A 338 -3.05 -6.28 14.77
N HIS A 339 -2.61 -5.78 13.62
CA HIS A 339 -3.14 -6.17 12.32
C HIS A 339 -2.69 -7.59 11.94
N PRO A 340 -3.62 -8.55 11.72
CA PRO A 340 -3.26 -9.89 11.27
C PRO A 340 -2.65 -9.90 9.87
N SER A 341 -2.94 -8.91 9.04
CA SER A 341 -2.34 -8.70 7.72
C SER A 341 -0.84 -8.47 7.77
N VAL A 342 -0.33 -7.76 8.76
CA VAL A 342 1.12 -7.50 8.91
C VAL A 342 1.84 -8.78 9.28
N ILE A 343 2.76 -9.23 8.41
CA ILE A 343 3.52 -10.48 8.59
C ILE A 343 5.03 -10.24 8.69
N LEU A 344 5.50 -9.04 8.34
CA LEU A 344 6.92 -8.74 8.19
C LEU A 344 7.18 -7.25 8.43
N TRP A 345 8.18 -6.93 9.23
CA TRP A 345 8.66 -5.58 9.45
C TRP A 345 9.89 -5.32 8.57
N SER A 346 9.87 -4.25 7.78
CA SER A 346 11.02 -3.82 6.99
C SER A 346 11.62 -2.54 7.59
N ILE A 347 12.91 -2.59 7.90
CA ILE A 347 13.62 -1.48 8.56
C ILE A 347 14.32 -0.53 7.58
N GLY A 348 14.26 -0.81 6.28
CA GLY A 348 14.86 0.08 5.29
C GLY A 348 14.75 -0.41 3.86
N ASN A 349 14.71 0.56 2.94
CA ASN A 349 14.73 0.33 1.51
C ASN A 349 16.07 0.76 0.93
N GLU A 350 16.77 -0.16 0.21
CA GLU A 350 17.97 0.15 -0.58
C GLU A 350 19.00 1.02 0.15
N ILE A 351 19.20 0.78 1.43
CA ILE A 351 20.16 1.55 2.24
C ILE A 351 21.59 1.30 1.76
N ASP A 352 21.84 0.15 1.16
CA ASP A 352 23.11 -0.32 0.59
C ASP A 352 23.25 0.00 -0.92
N TYR A 353 22.33 0.79 -1.49
CA TYR A 353 22.35 1.10 -2.92
C TYR A 353 23.64 1.82 -3.33
N PRO A 354 24.30 1.43 -4.46
CA PRO A 354 25.61 1.96 -4.84
C PRO A 354 25.63 3.47 -5.11
N ASN A 355 24.46 4.08 -5.35
CA ASN A 355 24.31 5.51 -5.56
C ASN A 355 24.20 6.31 -4.28
N ASP A 356 24.06 5.65 -3.15
CA ASP A 356 23.96 6.27 -1.84
C ASP A 356 25.36 6.61 -1.29
N PRO A 357 25.48 7.37 -0.21
CA PRO A 357 26.77 7.90 0.21
C PRO A 357 27.76 6.87 0.75
N TYR A 358 27.30 5.69 1.09
CA TYR A 358 28.15 4.64 1.66
C TYR A 358 29.13 4.05 0.64
N CYS A 359 30.32 3.70 1.10
CA CYS A 359 31.33 3.03 0.29
C CYS A 359 32.10 1.97 1.11
N HIS A 360 32.80 1.09 0.42
CA HIS A 360 33.60 0.05 1.04
C HIS A 360 34.79 -0.32 0.11
N PRO A 361 35.96 -0.74 0.63
CA PRO A 361 37.09 -1.16 -0.21
C PRO A 361 36.73 -2.27 -1.21
N LEU A 362 35.80 -3.17 -0.87
CA LEU A 362 35.31 -4.22 -1.75
C LEU A 362 34.62 -3.73 -3.02
N PHE A 363 34.20 -2.44 -3.10
CA PHE A 363 33.62 -1.87 -4.32
C PHE A 363 34.51 -2.02 -5.56
N ALA A 364 35.85 -2.10 -5.36
CA ALA A 364 36.77 -2.31 -6.47
C ALA A 364 36.60 -3.69 -7.15
N SER A 365 36.04 -4.67 -6.43
CA SER A 365 35.84 -6.04 -6.89
C SER A 365 34.37 -6.45 -7.06
N VAL A 366 33.45 -5.61 -6.67
CA VAL A 366 32.01 -5.87 -6.78
C VAL A 366 31.50 -5.43 -8.15
N ALA A 367 30.98 -6.39 -8.95
CA ALA A 367 30.26 -6.10 -10.17
C ALA A 367 28.83 -5.71 -9.82
N GLY A 368 28.19 -4.87 -10.65
CA GLY A 368 26.75 -4.58 -10.48
C GLY A 368 26.40 -3.15 -10.10
N ASN A 369 27.36 -2.24 -10.01
CA ASN A 369 27.07 -0.82 -9.93
C ASN A 369 26.72 -0.28 -11.34
N ASN A 370 25.48 -0.50 -11.74
CA ASN A 370 25.00 -0.25 -13.10
C ASN A 370 24.40 1.14 -13.30
N ASP A 371 24.48 2.04 -12.34
CA ASP A 371 23.99 3.39 -12.52
C ASP A 371 24.89 4.16 -13.51
N VAL A 372 24.53 4.05 -14.77
CA VAL A 372 25.25 4.71 -15.87
C VAL A 372 25.14 6.24 -15.85
N GLY A 373 24.13 6.77 -15.15
CA GLY A 373 23.94 8.21 -14.95
C GLY A 373 24.90 8.80 -13.91
N LYS A 374 25.46 7.98 -13.04
CA LYS A 374 26.38 8.42 -11.99
C LYS A 374 27.79 8.67 -12.54
N PRO A 375 28.43 9.81 -12.18
CA PRO A 375 29.83 10.05 -12.56
C PRO A 375 30.75 8.88 -12.16
N ALA A 376 31.67 8.50 -13.04
CA ALA A 376 32.57 7.38 -12.79
C ALA A 376 33.35 7.49 -11.47
N ALA A 377 33.74 8.72 -11.07
CA ALA A 377 34.41 9.00 -9.81
C ALA A 377 33.54 8.69 -8.56
N GLU A 378 32.24 8.65 -8.71
CA GLU A 378 31.29 8.34 -7.62
C GLU A 378 31.00 6.83 -7.51
N ARG A 379 31.36 6.05 -8.51
CA ARG A 379 31.16 4.60 -8.57
C ARG A 379 32.31 3.79 -8.02
N ILE A 380 33.38 4.46 -7.54
CA ILE A 380 34.58 3.84 -6.99
C ILE A 380 34.69 4.10 -5.49
N TYR A 381 35.50 3.29 -4.82
CA TYR A 381 35.81 3.49 -3.40
C TYR A 381 36.43 4.86 -3.17
N ASN A 382 35.87 5.59 -2.21
CA ASN A 382 36.40 6.85 -1.71
C ASN A 382 36.46 6.79 -0.17
N PRO A 383 37.65 6.85 0.47
CA PRO A 383 37.80 6.74 1.92
C PRO A 383 37.17 7.91 2.69
N ASP A 384 36.86 9.01 2.03
CA ASP A 384 36.19 10.18 2.64
C ASP A 384 34.67 10.00 2.75
N ARG A 385 34.11 8.93 2.20
CA ARG A 385 32.70 8.58 2.31
C ARG A 385 32.42 7.66 3.50
N PRO A 386 31.18 7.65 4.03
CA PRO A 386 30.77 6.73 5.08
C PRO A 386 31.03 5.28 4.71
N ASN A 387 31.66 4.49 5.61
CA ASN A 387 31.94 3.08 5.37
C ASN A 387 30.65 2.24 5.50
N ALA A 388 30.35 1.43 4.48
CA ALA A 388 29.16 0.58 4.43
C ALA A 388 29.06 -0.43 5.61
N ALA A 389 30.19 -0.82 6.24
CA ALA A 389 30.17 -1.64 7.44
C ALA A 389 29.37 -1.00 8.61
N ARG A 390 29.20 0.32 8.62
CA ARG A 390 28.35 1.05 9.58
C ARG A 390 26.89 0.58 9.51
N LEU A 391 26.42 0.19 8.33
CA LEU A 391 25.04 -0.29 8.10
C LEU A 391 24.72 -1.54 8.93
N THR A 392 25.70 -2.43 9.15
CA THR A 392 25.54 -3.62 9.99
C THR A 392 25.16 -3.26 11.43
N THR A 393 25.81 -2.26 12.00
CA THR A 393 25.52 -1.78 13.37
C THR A 393 24.15 -1.13 13.45
N LEU A 394 23.78 -0.32 12.45
CA LEU A 394 22.46 0.32 12.39
C LEU A 394 21.34 -0.68 12.20
N ALA A 395 21.52 -1.68 11.32
CA ALA A 395 20.54 -2.75 11.13
C ALA A 395 20.29 -3.50 12.46
N ALA A 396 21.34 -3.89 13.17
CA ALA A 396 21.22 -4.57 14.47
C ALA A 396 20.47 -3.69 15.49
N LYS A 397 20.73 -2.38 15.52
CA LYS A 397 20.03 -1.45 16.39
C LYS A 397 18.55 -1.35 16.05
N LEU A 398 18.19 -1.21 14.78
CA LEU A 398 16.80 -1.09 14.35
C LEU A 398 16.02 -2.39 14.57
N VAL A 399 16.62 -3.55 14.30
CA VAL A 399 16.03 -4.86 14.63
C VAL A 399 15.75 -4.97 16.13
N ALA A 400 16.68 -4.57 16.99
CA ALA A 400 16.48 -4.60 18.44
C ALA A 400 15.32 -3.70 18.88
N ILE A 401 15.14 -2.52 18.27
CA ILE A 401 14.00 -1.63 18.53
C ILE A 401 12.69 -2.32 18.16
N VAL A 402 12.59 -2.91 16.97
CA VAL A 402 11.39 -3.65 16.54
C VAL A 402 11.07 -4.77 17.53
N LYS A 403 12.08 -5.59 17.90
CA LYS A 403 11.91 -6.74 18.80
C LYS A 403 11.55 -6.35 20.25
N THR A 404 11.75 -5.10 20.63
CA THR A 404 11.26 -4.58 21.92
C THR A 404 9.73 -4.44 21.92
N GLU A 405 9.13 -4.14 20.76
CA GLU A 405 7.69 -3.91 20.60
C GLU A 405 6.93 -5.14 20.07
N ASP A 406 7.58 -5.95 19.22
CA ASP A 406 6.99 -7.16 18.65
C ASP A 406 8.05 -8.24 18.38
N THR A 407 7.99 -9.34 19.14
CA THR A 407 8.82 -10.52 18.95
C THR A 407 8.19 -11.59 18.06
N THR A 408 6.94 -11.38 17.63
CA THR A 408 6.14 -12.42 16.95
C THR A 408 6.31 -12.42 15.44
N ARG A 409 6.75 -11.29 14.87
CA ARG A 409 6.98 -11.14 13.43
C ARG A 409 8.47 -11.01 13.13
N PRO A 410 8.94 -11.58 12.01
CA PRO A 410 10.32 -11.40 11.55
C PRO A 410 10.58 -9.98 11.07
N VAL A 411 11.88 -9.64 11.01
CA VAL A 411 12.39 -8.35 10.52
C VAL A 411 13.22 -8.58 9.27
N THR A 412 13.00 -7.73 8.26
CA THR A 412 13.74 -7.69 6.99
C THR A 412 14.20 -6.28 6.67
N LEU A 413 14.90 -6.14 5.57
CA LEU A 413 15.10 -4.91 4.80
C LEU A 413 15.20 -5.26 3.31
N ALA A 414 15.03 -4.26 2.46
CA ALA A 414 15.10 -4.38 1.01
C ALA A 414 16.51 -4.00 0.53
N SER A 415 17.36 -5.00 0.29
CA SER A 415 18.76 -4.82 -0.15
C SER A 415 18.88 -4.72 -1.66
N ALA A 416 19.61 -3.71 -2.13
CA ALA A 416 19.89 -3.48 -3.55
C ALA A 416 21.30 -3.92 -3.99
N LEU A 417 22.22 -4.18 -3.04
CA LEU A 417 23.59 -4.56 -3.34
C LEU A 417 24.06 -5.79 -2.52
N PRO A 418 23.41 -6.95 -2.71
CA PRO A 418 23.78 -8.17 -1.99
C PRO A 418 25.24 -8.57 -2.24
N GLU A 419 25.82 -8.21 -3.37
CA GLU A 419 27.24 -8.43 -3.74
C GLU A 419 28.21 -7.89 -2.68
N LEU A 420 27.85 -6.81 -2.02
CA LEU A 420 28.62 -6.26 -0.90
C LEU A 420 28.00 -6.67 0.44
N SER A 421 26.69 -6.50 0.56
CA SER A 421 25.96 -6.60 1.84
C SER A 421 26.07 -7.98 2.46
N SER A 422 26.11 -9.05 1.64
CA SER A 422 26.33 -10.43 2.09
C SER A 422 27.75 -10.64 2.66
N GLN A 423 28.74 -9.81 2.26
CA GLN A 423 30.13 -9.97 2.69
C GLN A 423 30.47 -9.16 3.93
N ILE A 424 29.76 -8.07 4.20
CA ILE A 424 30.04 -7.17 5.33
C ILE A 424 29.21 -7.47 6.58
N GLY A 425 28.39 -8.54 6.55
CA GLY A 425 27.55 -8.94 7.68
C GLY A 425 26.26 -8.15 7.81
N PHE A 426 25.84 -7.42 6.78
CA PHE A 426 24.64 -6.57 6.82
C PHE A 426 23.35 -7.36 7.10
N PHE A 427 23.31 -8.63 6.64
CA PHE A 427 22.15 -9.51 6.84
C PHE A 427 22.13 -10.24 8.18
N ASN A 428 23.20 -10.14 9.00
CA ASN A 428 23.32 -10.96 10.21
C ASN A 428 22.16 -10.73 11.21
N ALA A 429 21.72 -9.48 11.35
CA ALA A 429 20.67 -9.12 12.29
C ALA A 429 19.24 -9.40 11.77
N LEU A 430 19.08 -9.64 10.44
CA LEU A 430 17.78 -9.86 9.83
C LEU A 430 17.27 -11.27 10.09
N ASP A 431 15.95 -11.41 10.28
CA ASP A 431 15.28 -12.71 10.32
C ASP A 431 15.03 -13.25 8.90
N VAL A 432 14.70 -12.38 7.95
CA VAL A 432 14.43 -12.67 6.54
C VAL A 432 15.26 -11.74 5.66
N VAL A 433 15.84 -12.26 4.60
CA VAL A 433 16.65 -11.47 3.65
C VAL A 433 15.80 -11.05 2.45
N GLY A 434 15.66 -9.74 2.24
CA GLY A 434 14.91 -9.16 1.11
C GLY A 434 15.84 -8.60 0.04
N TYR A 435 15.58 -8.92 -1.23
CA TYR A 435 16.36 -8.45 -2.38
C TYR A 435 15.52 -7.61 -3.33
N ASN A 436 16.10 -6.48 -3.76
CA ASN A 436 15.56 -5.64 -4.83
C ASN A 436 16.30 -5.95 -6.13
N TYR A 437 15.58 -6.56 -7.12
CA TYR A 437 16.08 -6.85 -8.48
C TYR A 437 17.39 -7.67 -8.52
N LYS A 438 17.52 -8.66 -7.64
CA LYS A 438 18.75 -9.46 -7.48
C LYS A 438 18.48 -10.96 -7.45
N GLU A 439 17.58 -11.40 -8.33
CA GLU A 439 17.16 -12.80 -8.42
C GLU A 439 18.34 -13.74 -8.73
N GLU A 440 19.36 -13.26 -9.44
CA GLU A 440 20.57 -14.02 -9.79
C GLU A 440 21.43 -14.41 -8.60
N PHE A 441 21.23 -13.80 -7.42
CA PHE A 441 21.99 -14.13 -6.20
C PHE A 441 21.27 -15.11 -5.28
N TYR A 442 20.05 -15.52 -5.58
CA TYR A 442 19.26 -16.38 -4.69
C TYR A 442 19.97 -17.67 -4.30
N ASP A 443 20.45 -18.45 -5.26
CA ASP A 443 21.14 -19.73 -4.99
C ASP A 443 22.47 -19.54 -4.25
N GLN A 444 23.27 -18.58 -4.69
CA GLN A 444 24.58 -18.30 -4.09
C GLN A 444 24.44 -17.90 -2.62
N ASP A 445 23.51 -16.99 -2.34
CA ASP A 445 23.39 -16.44 -0.99
C ASP A 445 22.54 -17.33 -0.07
N HIS A 446 21.62 -18.14 -0.61
CA HIS A 446 20.99 -19.21 0.16
C HIS A 446 22.03 -20.25 0.63
N ALA A 447 22.98 -20.63 -0.24
CA ALA A 447 24.08 -21.49 0.17
C ALA A 447 25.01 -20.85 1.23
N ARG A 448 25.13 -19.52 1.24
CA ARG A 448 25.93 -18.77 2.23
C ARG A 448 25.20 -18.60 3.57
N PHE A 449 23.88 -18.47 3.54
CA PHE A 449 23.01 -18.24 4.71
C PHE A 449 21.89 -19.31 4.77
N PRO A 450 22.24 -20.59 4.94
CA PRO A 450 21.29 -21.69 4.83
C PRO A 450 20.22 -21.67 5.93
N GLU A 451 20.41 -20.88 6.99
CA GLU A 451 19.46 -20.71 8.08
C GLU A 451 18.46 -19.55 7.86
N LYS A 452 18.61 -18.78 6.77
CA LYS A 452 17.78 -17.60 6.52
C LYS A 452 16.78 -17.83 5.38
N PRO A 453 15.51 -17.49 5.60
CA PRO A 453 14.53 -17.37 4.51
C PRO A 453 14.82 -16.15 3.65
N PHE A 454 14.43 -16.23 2.37
CA PHE A 454 14.61 -15.17 1.37
C PHE A 454 13.29 -14.75 0.74
N LEU A 455 13.25 -13.51 0.23
CA LEU A 455 12.17 -12.99 -0.60
C LEU A 455 12.66 -11.91 -1.58
N GLY A 456 11.94 -11.72 -2.68
CA GLY A 456 12.09 -10.55 -3.54
C GLY A 456 11.30 -9.39 -2.95
N SER A 457 11.99 -8.49 -2.21
CA SER A 457 11.34 -7.31 -1.62
C SER A 457 10.92 -6.29 -2.67
N GLU A 458 11.61 -6.29 -3.83
CA GLU A 458 11.25 -5.49 -4.98
C GLU A 458 11.72 -6.17 -6.27
N ASN A 459 10.79 -6.54 -7.14
CA ASN A 459 11.08 -7.24 -8.37
C ASN A 459 10.44 -6.52 -9.57
N SER A 460 11.04 -6.71 -10.75
CA SER A 460 10.45 -6.27 -12.00
C SER A 460 9.19 -7.08 -12.35
N HIS A 461 8.38 -6.54 -13.28
CA HIS A 461 7.21 -7.25 -13.79
C HIS A 461 7.54 -8.37 -14.78
N SER A 462 8.83 -8.64 -15.06
CA SER A 462 9.24 -9.64 -16.05
C SER A 462 8.74 -11.04 -15.69
N TYR A 463 8.51 -11.84 -16.72
CA TYR A 463 8.20 -13.26 -16.55
C TYR A 463 9.36 -14.00 -15.89
N ALA A 464 10.61 -13.66 -16.25
CA ALA A 464 11.81 -14.26 -15.70
C ALA A 464 11.94 -14.07 -14.18
N ALA A 465 11.64 -12.86 -13.66
CA ALA A 465 11.64 -12.61 -12.22
C ALA A 465 10.63 -13.47 -11.47
N TRP A 466 9.43 -13.69 -12.05
CA TRP A 466 8.46 -14.62 -11.47
C TRP A 466 8.93 -16.08 -11.53
N GLN A 467 9.55 -16.49 -12.65
CA GLN A 467 10.11 -17.86 -12.76
C GLN A 467 11.19 -18.10 -11.70
N SER A 468 12.04 -17.12 -11.41
CA SER A 468 13.04 -17.21 -10.33
C SER A 468 12.40 -17.43 -8.96
N VAL A 469 11.21 -16.89 -8.71
CA VAL A 469 10.50 -17.09 -7.44
C VAL A 469 9.89 -18.50 -7.33
N ILE A 470 9.22 -18.98 -8.39
CA ILE A 470 8.50 -20.26 -8.33
C ILE A 470 9.41 -21.48 -8.50
N SER A 471 10.57 -21.32 -9.14
CA SER A 471 11.57 -22.41 -9.30
C SER A 471 12.39 -22.63 -8.04
N HIS A 472 12.39 -21.68 -7.09
CA HIS A 472 13.10 -21.79 -5.82
C HIS A 472 12.13 -21.92 -4.64
N PRO A 473 11.92 -23.11 -4.06
CA PRO A 473 11.01 -23.31 -2.93
C PRO A 473 11.31 -22.38 -1.76
N PHE A 474 12.60 -22.13 -1.46
CA PHE A 474 13.05 -21.28 -0.36
C PHE A 474 12.73 -19.79 -0.52
N ILE A 475 12.40 -19.32 -1.72
CA ILE A 475 11.98 -17.93 -1.93
C ILE A 475 10.52 -17.78 -1.50
N SER A 476 10.27 -17.00 -0.44
CA SER A 476 8.96 -16.81 0.15
C SER A 476 7.93 -16.15 -0.80
N GLY A 477 8.41 -15.37 -1.76
CA GLY A 477 7.59 -14.68 -2.76
C GLY A 477 8.28 -13.44 -3.30
N GLN A 478 7.49 -12.55 -3.91
CA GLN A 478 7.99 -11.28 -4.46
C GLN A 478 7.00 -10.14 -4.22
N PHE A 479 7.52 -8.90 -4.28
CA PHE A 479 6.74 -7.68 -4.36
C PHE A 479 7.13 -6.92 -5.62
N LEU A 480 6.18 -6.71 -6.53
CA LEU A 480 6.44 -6.07 -7.82
C LEU A 480 6.54 -4.55 -7.68
N TRP A 481 7.45 -3.92 -8.36
CA TRP A 481 7.56 -2.47 -8.48
C TRP A 481 6.83 -1.98 -9.73
N THR A 482 5.58 -1.43 -9.63
CA THR A 482 4.67 -1.30 -8.50
C THR A 482 3.29 -1.86 -8.82
N GLY A 483 2.37 -1.88 -7.84
CA GLY A 483 0.97 -2.24 -8.11
C GLY A 483 0.18 -1.15 -8.81
N ILE A 484 0.51 0.12 -8.57
CA ILE A 484 -0.22 1.29 -9.04
C ILE A 484 0.79 2.34 -9.47
N ASP A 485 0.55 3.04 -10.57
CA ASP A 485 1.31 4.23 -10.95
C ASP A 485 1.28 5.25 -9.81
N TYR A 486 2.33 6.03 -9.65
CA TYR A 486 2.45 6.99 -8.56
C TYR A 486 3.10 8.30 -9.00
N LEU A 487 2.85 9.36 -8.28
CA LEU A 487 3.45 10.67 -8.51
C LEU A 487 4.91 10.69 -8.04
N GLY A 488 5.77 11.36 -8.77
CA GLY A 488 7.22 11.41 -8.52
C GLY A 488 8.00 10.34 -9.29
N GLU A 489 9.31 10.28 -9.08
CA GLU A 489 10.28 9.47 -9.84
C GLU A 489 10.12 9.59 -11.37
N ALA A 490 9.70 10.76 -11.82
CA ALA A 490 9.45 11.07 -13.21
C ALA A 490 10.75 11.30 -13.99
N HIS A 491 10.80 10.82 -15.24
CA HIS A 491 11.98 10.94 -16.09
C HIS A 491 12.10 12.32 -16.80
N GLY A 492 11.33 13.30 -16.35
CA GLY A 492 11.37 14.67 -16.83
C GLY A 492 10.04 15.18 -17.36
N TRP A 493 9.85 16.50 -17.25
CA TRP A 493 8.65 17.19 -17.68
C TRP A 493 8.37 16.97 -19.20
N PRO A 494 7.12 16.70 -19.66
CA PRO A 494 5.86 16.84 -18.90
C PRO A 494 5.46 15.63 -18.03
N ILE A 495 6.21 14.55 -18.05
CA ILE A 495 5.92 13.38 -17.20
C ILE A 495 6.11 13.78 -15.74
N HIS A 496 5.10 13.57 -14.89
CA HIS A 496 5.10 13.97 -13.49
C HIS A 496 4.92 12.80 -12.50
N GLY A 497 4.93 11.57 -13.02
CA GLY A 497 4.84 10.35 -12.20
C GLY A 497 5.56 9.18 -12.84
N SER A 498 5.60 8.08 -12.12
CA SER A 498 6.16 6.80 -12.56
C SER A 498 5.07 5.88 -13.10
N GLY A 499 5.25 5.40 -14.32
CA GLY A 499 4.37 4.44 -14.99
C GLY A 499 4.69 2.97 -14.65
N ALA A 500 5.34 2.70 -13.54
CA ALA A 500 5.73 1.34 -13.13
C ALA A 500 4.55 0.47 -12.66
N GLY A 501 3.36 1.04 -12.47
CA GLY A 501 2.20 0.32 -11.93
C GLY A 501 1.56 -0.67 -12.90
N LEU A 502 0.85 -1.64 -12.33
CA LEU A 502 -0.10 -2.53 -13.02
C LEU A 502 -1.47 -1.86 -13.21
N LEU A 503 -1.79 -0.91 -12.32
CA LEU A 503 -2.92 0.01 -12.44
C LEU A 503 -2.39 1.42 -12.72
N THR A 504 -3.16 2.22 -13.46
CA THR A 504 -2.87 3.66 -13.66
C THR A 504 -3.14 4.47 -12.37
N LEU A 505 -2.77 5.75 -12.34
CA LEU A 505 -3.17 6.67 -11.25
C LEU A 505 -4.68 6.72 -11.05
N ALA A 506 -5.45 6.62 -12.13
CA ALA A 506 -6.91 6.53 -12.09
C ALA A 506 -7.42 5.18 -11.56
N GLY A 507 -6.54 4.21 -11.34
CA GLY A 507 -6.86 2.85 -10.92
C GLY A 507 -7.49 2.00 -12.03
N PHE A 508 -7.19 2.27 -13.30
CA PHE A 508 -7.55 1.42 -14.43
C PHE A 508 -6.44 0.40 -14.70
N GLU A 509 -6.84 -0.78 -15.14
CA GLU A 509 -5.94 -1.89 -15.47
C GLU A 509 -5.09 -1.56 -16.70
N LYS A 510 -3.80 -1.88 -16.63
CA LYS A 510 -2.85 -1.78 -17.74
C LYS A 510 -2.59 -3.15 -18.36
N PRO A 511 -2.03 -3.27 -19.56
CA PRO A 511 -1.73 -4.57 -20.18
C PRO A 511 -0.90 -5.51 -19.30
N GLY A 512 0.04 -4.96 -18.50
CA GLY A 512 0.83 -5.72 -17.52
C GLY A 512 0.00 -6.39 -16.42
N TYR A 513 -1.14 -5.81 -16.04
CA TYR A 513 -2.09 -6.42 -15.12
C TYR A 513 -2.65 -7.73 -15.69
N TYR A 514 -3.06 -7.71 -16.95
CA TYR A 514 -3.61 -8.88 -17.63
C TYR A 514 -2.56 -9.94 -17.94
N MET A 515 -1.31 -9.55 -18.18
CA MET A 515 -0.17 -10.46 -18.29
C MET A 515 0.12 -11.15 -16.96
N ARG A 516 0.00 -10.45 -15.84
CA ARG A 516 0.26 -10.99 -14.49
C ARG A 516 -0.84 -11.92 -13.99
N ARG A 517 -2.10 -11.62 -14.30
CA ARG A 517 -3.27 -12.33 -13.77
C ARG A 517 -3.22 -13.85 -13.99
N PRO A 518 -2.92 -14.41 -15.16
CA PRO A 518 -2.84 -15.86 -15.37
C PRO A 518 -1.67 -16.52 -14.63
N LEU A 519 -0.64 -15.76 -14.21
CA LEU A 519 0.48 -16.29 -13.45
C LEU A 519 0.15 -16.40 -11.95
N TRP A 520 -0.75 -15.56 -11.46
CA TRP A 520 -1.09 -15.46 -10.04
C TRP A 520 -2.44 -16.04 -9.67
N SER A 521 -3.40 -16.09 -10.61
CA SER A 521 -4.72 -16.67 -10.40
C SER A 521 -4.68 -18.20 -10.43
N SER A 522 -5.47 -18.84 -9.55
CA SER A 522 -5.79 -20.27 -9.62
C SER A 522 -6.98 -20.55 -10.55
N GLU A 523 -7.80 -19.52 -10.82
CA GLU A 523 -8.95 -19.63 -11.70
C GLU A 523 -8.52 -19.53 -13.16
N PRO A 524 -9.25 -20.16 -14.09
CA PRO A 524 -9.01 -19.99 -15.51
C PRO A 524 -9.11 -18.52 -15.95
N VAL A 525 -8.12 -18.07 -16.71
CA VAL A 525 -8.02 -16.69 -17.20
C VAL A 525 -7.79 -16.70 -18.70
N ILE A 526 -8.46 -15.80 -19.40
CA ILE A 526 -8.19 -15.47 -20.79
C ILE A 526 -8.41 -13.98 -21.03
N HIS A 527 -7.45 -13.32 -21.67
CA HIS A 527 -7.52 -11.90 -22.04
C HIS A 527 -6.75 -11.66 -23.35
N LEU A 528 -7.27 -10.76 -24.18
CA LEU A 528 -6.68 -10.34 -25.44
C LEU A 528 -6.02 -8.97 -25.32
N ALA A 529 -4.83 -8.84 -25.88
CA ALA A 529 -4.18 -7.54 -26.09
C ALA A 529 -3.58 -7.52 -27.50
N THR A 530 -3.55 -6.33 -28.12
CA THR A 530 -3.14 -6.16 -29.51
C THR A 530 -2.17 -4.99 -29.66
N ALA A 531 -1.39 -5.02 -30.74
CA ALA A 531 -0.56 -3.90 -31.20
C ALA A 531 -0.36 -4.04 -32.73
N LEU A 532 0.02 -2.95 -33.41
CA LEU A 532 0.52 -3.09 -34.77
C LEU A 532 1.78 -3.97 -34.78
N ASP A 533 1.86 -4.89 -35.73
CA ASP A 533 3.07 -5.66 -35.94
C ASP A 533 4.14 -4.77 -36.61
N ASP A 534 5.22 -4.54 -35.86
CA ASP A 534 6.41 -3.81 -36.28
C ASP A 534 7.67 -4.67 -36.21
N GLY A 535 7.50 -5.99 -36.03
CA GLY A 535 8.58 -6.96 -35.87
C GLY A 535 9.22 -6.96 -34.47
N ASN A 536 8.71 -6.14 -33.53
CA ASN A 536 9.13 -6.16 -32.13
C ASN A 536 8.20 -7.06 -31.31
N TYR A 537 8.75 -8.16 -30.80
CA TYR A 537 8.04 -9.15 -29.98
C TYR A 537 8.55 -9.18 -28.52
N ASP A 538 9.21 -8.09 -28.11
CA ASP A 538 9.72 -7.95 -26.74
C ASP A 538 8.60 -7.99 -25.70
N GLU A 539 8.90 -8.55 -24.52
CA GLU A 539 7.96 -8.61 -23.38
C GLU A 539 7.38 -7.24 -23.03
N TRP A 540 8.16 -6.17 -23.19
CA TRP A 540 7.82 -4.79 -22.83
C TRP A 540 7.12 -4.01 -23.95
N LYS A 541 6.83 -4.64 -25.11
CA LYS A 541 6.06 -3.99 -26.17
C LYS A 541 4.74 -3.47 -25.63
N THR A 542 4.44 -2.21 -25.92
CA THR A 542 3.16 -1.59 -25.54
C THR A 542 2.02 -2.27 -26.28
N MET A 543 1.11 -2.87 -25.53
CA MET A 543 -0.11 -3.50 -26.00
C MET A 543 -1.33 -2.68 -25.61
N THR A 544 -2.45 -2.86 -26.29
CA THR A 544 -3.74 -2.20 -26.01
C THR A 544 -4.88 -3.22 -26.02
N ASP A 545 -6.02 -2.87 -25.44
CA ASP A 545 -7.27 -3.64 -25.53
C ASP A 545 -8.12 -3.21 -26.74
N SER A 546 -7.53 -2.55 -27.70
CA SER A 546 -8.19 -2.04 -28.91
C SER A 546 -8.21 -3.09 -30.02
N TRP A 547 -9.30 -3.13 -30.79
CA TRP A 547 -9.39 -3.84 -32.08
C TRP A 547 -9.79 -2.83 -33.16
N ASN A 548 -9.03 -1.70 -33.26
CA ASN A 548 -9.24 -0.63 -34.21
C ASN A 548 -7.96 -0.39 -34.98
N TYR A 549 -7.88 -0.91 -36.20
CA TYR A 549 -6.74 -0.77 -37.10
C TYR A 549 -7.22 -0.49 -38.52
N GLU A 550 -6.32 -0.27 -39.44
CA GLU A 550 -6.63 -0.18 -40.88
C GLU A 550 -6.79 -1.60 -41.47
N ASP A 551 -7.78 -1.80 -42.33
CA ASP A 551 -8.05 -3.12 -42.95
C ASP A 551 -6.79 -3.68 -43.64
N GLY A 552 -6.51 -4.96 -43.36
CA GLY A 552 -5.39 -5.68 -43.93
C GLY A 552 -4.03 -5.41 -43.30
N ARG A 553 -3.94 -4.52 -42.28
CA ARG A 553 -2.70 -4.36 -41.50
C ARG A 553 -2.44 -5.57 -40.66
N ASP A 554 -1.18 -5.96 -40.58
CA ASP A 554 -0.75 -7.02 -39.68
C ASP A 554 -0.78 -6.53 -38.23
N VAL A 555 -1.50 -7.27 -37.38
CA VAL A 555 -1.69 -6.98 -35.96
C VAL A 555 -1.11 -8.09 -35.12
N LEU A 556 -0.23 -7.75 -34.21
CA LEU A 556 0.27 -8.62 -33.18
C LEU A 556 -0.81 -8.82 -32.11
N ILE A 557 -1.14 -10.07 -31.83
CA ILE A 557 -2.14 -10.48 -30.85
C ILE A 557 -1.45 -11.27 -29.76
N ARG A 558 -1.63 -10.86 -28.50
CA ARG A 558 -1.24 -11.61 -27.32
C ARG A 558 -2.46 -12.12 -26.59
N VAL A 559 -2.44 -13.40 -26.19
CA VAL A 559 -3.46 -13.97 -25.35
C VAL A 559 -2.83 -14.31 -23.99
N TYR A 560 -3.20 -13.57 -22.98
CA TYR A 560 -2.78 -13.79 -21.60
C TYR A 560 -3.70 -14.85 -20.97
N SER A 561 -3.19 -16.04 -20.75
CA SER A 561 -4.00 -17.16 -20.27
C SER A 561 -3.18 -18.21 -19.52
N ASN A 562 -3.77 -18.84 -18.51
CA ASN A 562 -3.23 -20.03 -17.84
C ASN A 562 -3.76 -21.34 -18.47
N LEU A 563 -4.60 -21.26 -19.49
CA LEU A 563 -5.02 -22.41 -20.29
C LEU A 563 -3.82 -22.99 -21.07
N THR A 564 -3.95 -24.26 -21.47
CA THR A 564 -2.94 -24.98 -22.27
C THR A 564 -3.10 -24.76 -23.77
N LYS A 565 -4.30 -24.36 -24.21
CA LYS A 565 -4.64 -24.20 -25.63
C LYS A 565 -5.77 -23.20 -25.79
N VAL A 566 -5.65 -22.30 -26.76
CA VAL A 566 -6.67 -21.30 -27.07
C VAL A 566 -6.91 -21.23 -28.57
N THR A 567 -8.16 -20.97 -28.98
CA THR A 567 -8.53 -20.77 -30.39
C THR A 567 -8.95 -19.32 -30.60
N LEU A 568 -8.36 -18.66 -31.59
CA LEU A 568 -8.75 -17.34 -32.06
C LEU A 568 -9.81 -17.44 -33.14
N SER A 569 -10.79 -16.57 -33.05
CA SER A 569 -11.84 -16.41 -34.07
C SER A 569 -12.01 -14.95 -34.42
N VAL A 570 -12.19 -14.66 -35.70
CA VAL A 570 -12.55 -13.31 -36.21
C VAL A 570 -13.95 -13.41 -36.79
N ASN A 571 -14.86 -12.57 -36.32
CA ASN A 571 -16.27 -12.55 -36.74
C ASN A 571 -16.95 -13.93 -36.64
N GLY A 572 -16.65 -14.67 -35.56
CA GLY A 572 -17.18 -16.04 -35.31
C GLY A 572 -16.52 -17.14 -36.13
N ARG A 573 -15.62 -16.83 -37.04
CA ARG A 573 -14.87 -17.79 -37.85
C ARG A 573 -13.55 -18.12 -37.17
N PRO A 574 -13.28 -19.38 -36.79
CA PRO A 574 -11.97 -19.79 -36.25
C PRO A 574 -10.87 -19.51 -37.28
N VAL A 575 -9.79 -18.83 -36.85
CA VAL A 575 -8.68 -18.46 -37.73
C VAL A 575 -7.38 -19.15 -37.32
N GLN A 576 -7.14 -19.33 -36.02
CA GLN A 576 -5.90 -19.96 -35.54
C GLN A 576 -6.12 -20.64 -34.18
N THR A 577 -5.44 -21.72 -33.96
CA THR A 577 -5.32 -22.36 -32.65
C THR A 577 -3.88 -22.27 -32.15
N LEU A 578 -3.70 -21.79 -30.92
CA LEU A 578 -2.42 -21.58 -30.29
C LEU A 578 -2.23 -22.65 -29.20
N GLU A 579 -1.15 -23.43 -29.30
CA GLU A 579 -0.86 -24.56 -28.42
C GLU A 579 0.45 -24.34 -27.62
N HIS A 580 1.27 -23.40 -28.07
CA HIS A 580 2.58 -23.13 -27.46
C HIS A 580 2.63 -21.66 -27.00
N LYS A 581 3.02 -21.49 -25.75
CA LYS A 581 3.30 -20.16 -25.20
C LYS A 581 4.72 -19.72 -25.59
N THR A 582 4.90 -18.40 -25.65
CA THR A 582 6.22 -17.80 -25.81
C THR A 582 7.10 -18.09 -24.57
N SER A 583 8.38 -17.75 -24.64
CA SER A 583 9.30 -17.76 -23.49
C SER A 583 8.85 -16.81 -22.35
N PHE A 584 7.88 -15.93 -22.61
CA PHE A 584 7.30 -15.01 -21.64
C PHE A 584 5.97 -15.49 -21.04
N GLY A 585 5.56 -16.73 -21.34
CA GLY A 585 4.42 -17.40 -20.69
C GLY A 585 3.03 -17.05 -21.24
N TYR A 586 2.92 -16.30 -22.33
CA TYR A 586 1.66 -16.00 -23.04
C TYR A 586 1.66 -16.58 -24.44
N PHE A 587 0.46 -16.70 -25.06
CA PHE A 587 0.33 -17.05 -26.47
C PHE A 587 0.48 -15.80 -27.34
N GLU A 588 1.04 -15.95 -28.52
CA GLU A 588 1.28 -14.83 -29.44
C GLU A 588 1.13 -15.28 -30.91
N CYS A 589 0.54 -14.43 -31.73
CA CYS A 589 0.51 -14.58 -33.18
C CYS A 589 0.28 -13.24 -33.88
N VAL A 590 0.44 -13.24 -35.20
CA VAL A 590 0.14 -12.10 -36.05
C VAL A 590 -1.00 -12.48 -36.98
N LEU A 591 -2.02 -11.65 -37.09
CA LEU A 591 -3.14 -11.80 -38.02
C LEU A 591 -3.38 -10.51 -38.76
N PRO A 592 -3.81 -10.56 -40.07
CA PRO A 592 -4.31 -9.39 -40.72
C PRO A 592 -5.59 -8.89 -40.03
N TYR A 593 -5.69 -7.58 -39.82
CA TYR A 593 -6.87 -6.97 -39.25
C TYR A 593 -8.07 -7.09 -40.20
N GLU A 594 -9.19 -7.44 -39.62
CA GLU A 594 -10.53 -7.44 -40.23
C GLU A 594 -11.48 -6.83 -39.21
N ALA A 595 -12.22 -5.79 -39.61
CA ALA A 595 -13.16 -5.11 -38.70
C ALA A 595 -14.23 -6.06 -38.16
N GLY A 596 -14.61 -5.88 -36.89
CA GLY A 596 -15.61 -6.69 -36.19
C GLY A 596 -15.17 -7.20 -34.84
N THR A 597 -15.26 -8.51 -34.59
CA THR A 597 -15.00 -9.10 -33.28
C THR A 597 -13.83 -10.08 -33.34
N LEU A 598 -12.79 -9.83 -32.57
CA LEU A 598 -11.73 -10.80 -32.27
C LEU A 598 -12.05 -11.49 -30.97
N THR A 599 -12.11 -12.82 -30.96
CA THR A 599 -12.41 -13.67 -29.80
C THR A 599 -11.29 -14.65 -29.57
N ALA A 600 -10.81 -14.78 -28.34
CA ALA A 600 -10.02 -15.90 -27.87
C ALA A 600 -10.91 -16.79 -26.98
N ALA A 601 -10.89 -18.10 -27.23
CA ALA A 601 -11.69 -19.08 -26.49
C ALA A 601 -10.86 -20.29 -26.11
N GLU A 602 -11.27 -20.96 -25.03
CA GLU A 602 -10.74 -22.27 -24.66
C GLU A 602 -10.94 -23.26 -25.81
N SER A 603 -9.96 -24.14 -26.04
CA SER A 603 -10.00 -25.13 -27.11
C SER A 603 -10.13 -26.55 -26.53
N PRO A 604 -11.03 -27.42 -27.08
CA PRO A 604 -11.86 -27.19 -28.26
C PRO A 604 -13.02 -26.23 -28.02
N ILE A 605 -13.38 -25.46 -29.05
CA ILE A 605 -14.55 -24.58 -29.03
C ILE A 605 -15.82 -25.43 -28.91
N GLY A 606 -16.76 -25.05 -28.02
CA GLY A 606 -18.10 -25.69 -27.96
C GLY A 606 -18.34 -26.56 -26.73
N THR A 607 -17.52 -26.52 -25.69
CA THR A 607 -17.96 -26.97 -24.37
C THR A 607 -19.00 -25.99 -23.84
N GLU A 608 -20.12 -26.45 -23.34
CA GLU A 608 -21.25 -25.60 -22.88
C GLU A 608 -20.86 -24.53 -21.81
N GLN A 609 -19.64 -24.52 -21.33
CA GLN A 609 -19.07 -23.60 -20.32
C GLN A 609 -17.64 -23.13 -20.63
N GLY A 610 -17.19 -23.19 -21.89
CA GLY A 610 -15.81 -22.77 -22.25
C GLY A 610 -15.58 -21.29 -22.02
N LEU A 611 -14.43 -20.97 -21.40
CA LEU A 611 -14.01 -19.57 -21.17
C LEU A 611 -13.70 -18.88 -22.51
N SER A 612 -14.17 -17.65 -22.68
CA SER A 612 -13.85 -16.80 -23.82
C SER A 612 -13.74 -15.32 -23.43
N TYR A 613 -12.97 -14.59 -24.22
CA TYR A 613 -12.84 -13.14 -24.13
C TYR A 613 -12.84 -12.52 -25.52
N SER A 614 -13.53 -11.39 -25.68
CA SER A 614 -13.68 -10.75 -26.99
C SER A 614 -13.38 -9.24 -26.90
N ILE A 615 -12.70 -8.73 -27.91
CA ILE A 615 -12.55 -7.29 -28.18
C ILE A 615 -13.21 -6.99 -29.53
N LYS A 616 -13.72 -5.77 -29.68
CA LYS A 616 -14.49 -5.38 -30.86
C LYS A 616 -13.99 -4.08 -31.45
N THR A 617 -14.07 -3.97 -32.75
CA THR A 617 -13.92 -2.70 -33.44
C THR A 617 -15.01 -1.75 -32.96
N SER A 618 -14.63 -0.60 -32.44
CA SER A 618 -15.56 0.45 -32.05
C SER A 618 -15.89 1.38 -33.23
N ALA A 619 -17.10 1.89 -33.23
CA ALA A 619 -17.52 2.98 -34.12
C ALA A 619 -17.12 4.35 -33.53
N ALA A 620 -17.62 5.42 -34.13
CA ALA A 620 -17.41 6.76 -33.60
C ALA A 620 -18.03 6.97 -32.23
N PRO A 621 -17.46 7.83 -31.38
CA PRO A 621 -18.05 8.18 -30.09
C PRO A 621 -19.50 8.65 -30.22
N SER A 622 -20.41 8.11 -29.41
CA SER A 622 -21.85 8.44 -29.42
C SER A 622 -22.44 8.79 -28.06
N ALA A 623 -21.85 8.28 -26.98
CA ALA A 623 -22.38 8.50 -25.62
C ALA A 623 -21.27 8.57 -24.55
N ILE A 624 -21.62 9.16 -23.40
CA ILE A 624 -20.85 9.05 -22.16
C ILE A 624 -21.64 8.15 -21.21
N VAL A 625 -21.01 7.10 -20.70
CA VAL A 625 -21.59 6.19 -19.70
C VAL A 625 -20.96 6.44 -18.36
N LEU A 626 -21.79 6.61 -17.32
CA LEU A 626 -21.33 6.83 -15.93
C LEU A 626 -21.58 5.58 -15.09
N HIS A 627 -20.54 5.13 -14.38
CA HIS A 627 -20.60 3.99 -13.47
C HIS A 627 -20.07 4.40 -12.09
N ASN A 628 -20.90 4.29 -11.05
CA ASN A 628 -20.48 4.48 -9.67
C ASN A 628 -19.92 3.18 -9.10
N TRP A 629 -18.73 3.27 -8.52
CA TRP A 629 -18.01 2.12 -7.92
C TRP A 629 -18.36 1.89 -6.45
N ASP A 630 -18.93 2.88 -5.77
CA ASP A 630 -19.05 2.87 -4.32
C ASP A 630 -20.48 2.59 -3.87
N ASP A 631 -20.60 2.18 -2.59
CA ASP A 631 -21.87 2.10 -1.91
C ASP A 631 -22.48 3.51 -1.77
N HIS A 632 -23.80 3.59 -1.76
CA HIS A 632 -24.54 4.85 -1.56
C HIS A 632 -24.21 5.53 -0.22
N ALA A 633 -23.65 4.82 0.77
CA ALA A 633 -23.26 5.34 2.06
C ALA A 633 -21.81 5.86 2.14
N ALA A 634 -21.01 5.70 1.07
CA ALA A 634 -19.59 6.08 1.05
C ALA A 634 -19.41 7.60 1.18
N ASP A 635 -18.36 8.02 1.91
CA ASP A 635 -18.00 9.44 2.05
C ASP A 635 -17.36 9.98 0.76
N ILE A 636 -16.64 9.12 0.04
CA ILE A 636 -16.05 9.43 -1.26
C ILE A 636 -16.68 8.55 -2.32
N LEU A 637 -17.29 9.18 -3.31
CA LEU A 637 -17.86 8.52 -4.47
C LEU A 637 -16.87 8.56 -5.63
N GLN A 638 -16.72 7.43 -6.31
CA GLN A 638 -15.82 7.25 -7.45
C GLN A 638 -16.64 6.89 -8.67
N VAL A 639 -16.82 7.85 -9.58
CA VAL A 639 -17.62 7.66 -10.78
C VAL A 639 -16.72 7.56 -12.00
N GLU A 640 -16.71 6.41 -12.64
CA GLU A 640 -16.07 6.21 -13.93
C GLU A 640 -16.92 6.80 -15.03
N ALA A 641 -16.32 7.61 -15.92
CA ALA A 641 -16.91 8.11 -17.15
C ALA A 641 -16.21 7.45 -18.32
N SER A 642 -16.97 6.72 -19.13
CA SER A 642 -16.49 6.02 -20.33
C SER A 642 -17.15 6.58 -21.58
N VAL A 643 -16.36 6.86 -22.61
CA VAL A 643 -16.84 7.24 -23.93
C VAL A 643 -17.12 5.98 -24.73
N THR A 644 -18.37 5.81 -25.16
CA THR A 644 -18.81 4.63 -25.91
C THR A 644 -19.36 5.01 -27.29
N ASP A 645 -19.35 4.03 -28.19
CA ASP A 645 -20.05 4.09 -29.46
C ASP A 645 -21.55 3.78 -29.30
N GLU A 646 -22.28 3.74 -30.42
CA GLU A 646 -23.71 3.42 -30.47
C GLU A 646 -24.06 1.99 -30.01
N TYR A 647 -23.07 1.09 -29.94
CA TYR A 647 -23.21 -0.30 -29.48
C TYR A 647 -22.79 -0.47 -28.01
N GLY A 648 -22.40 0.61 -27.31
CA GLY A 648 -21.92 0.59 -25.94
C GLY A 648 -20.47 0.09 -25.79
N ILE A 649 -19.71 0.01 -26.89
CA ILE A 649 -18.29 -0.38 -26.87
C ILE A 649 -17.47 0.87 -26.51
N ILE A 650 -16.56 0.75 -25.56
CA ILE A 650 -15.62 1.84 -25.23
C ILE A 650 -14.79 2.14 -26.46
N VAL A 651 -14.68 3.46 -26.77
CA VAL A 651 -13.85 3.94 -27.89
C VAL A 651 -12.46 4.27 -27.35
N PRO A 652 -11.46 3.38 -27.53
CA PRO A 652 -10.17 3.53 -26.86
C PRO A 652 -9.36 4.74 -27.37
N ASP A 653 -9.60 5.18 -28.61
CA ASP A 653 -8.91 6.34 -29.20
C ASP A 653 -9.62 7.67 -28.89
N ALA A 654 -10.73 7.65 -28.14
CA ALA A 654 -11.47 8.85 -27.79
C ALA A 654 -10.74 9.65 -26.69
N SER A 655 -10.18 10.79 -27.07
CA SER A 655 -9.61 11.79 -26.16
C SER A 655 -10.53 13.02 -26.12
N LEU A 656 -11.68 12.88 -25.42
CA LEU A 656 -12.67 13.94 -25.30
C LEU A 656 -12.47 14.73 -24.01
N LEU A 657 -12.57 16.07 -24.09
CA LEU A 657 -12.58 16.91 -22.90
C LEU A 657 -13.94 16.79 -22.20
N LEU A 658 -13.96 16.08 -21.08
CA LEU A 658 -15.14 15.94 -20.23
C LEU A 658 -15.13 16.99 -19.12
N LYS A 659 -16.25 17.66 -18.91
CA LYS A 659 -16.46 18.62 -17.83
C LYS A 659 -17.45 18.05 -16.83
N ALA A 660 -17.08 18.01 -15.56
CA ALA A 660 -17.93 17.53 -14.45
C ALA A 660 -18.53 18.70 -13.66
N ARG A 661 -19.80 18.57 -13.29
CA ARG A 661 -20.53 19.45 -12.35
C ARG A 661 -21.26 18.59 -11.34
N VAL A 662 -21.11 18.94 -10.06
CA VAL A 662 -21.76 18.26 -8.94
C VAL A 662 -22.74 19.19 -8.28
N GLU A 663 -23.95 18.70 -7.99
CA GLU A 663 -25.03 19.41 -7.30
C GLU A 663 -25.61 18.55 -6.16
N GLY A 664 -26.31 19.19 -5.23
CA GLY A 664 -26.92 18.51 -4.08
C GLY A 664 -25.93 18.28 -2.93
N GLY A 665 -25.89 17.05 -2.39
CA GLY A 665 -25.11 16.69 -1.21
C GLY A 665 -23.64 16.39 -1.44
N GLY A 666 -23.06 16.74 -2.59
CA GLY A 666 -21.67 16.41 -2.94
C GLY A 666 -20.83 17.61 -3.33
N GLU A 667 -19.52 17.44 -3.25
CA GLU A 667 -18.49 18.38 -3.72
C GLU A 667 -17.51 17.64 -4.63
N LEU A 668 -17.26 18.22 -5.81
CA LEU A 668 -16.27 17.68 -6.75
C LEU A 668 -14.85 17.83 -6.18
N LEU A 669 -14.15 16.73 -5.99
CA LEU A 669 -12.74 16.72 -5.58
C LEU A 669 -11.80 16.83 -6.78
N GLY A 670 -12.13 16.19 -7.90
CA GLY A 670 -11.34 16.28 -9.12
C GLY A 670 -11.58 15.13 -10.10
N LEU A 671 -10.88 15.20 -11.23
CA LEU A 671 -10.92 14.23 -12.31
C LEU A 671 -9.51 13.68 -12.56
N GLU A 672 -9.40 12.34 -12.72
CA GLU A 672 -8.13 11.67 -13.02
C GLU A 672 -8.31 10.74 -14.22
N ASN A 673 -7.42 10.86 -15.22
CA ASN A 673 -7.42 10.00 -16.40
C ASN A 673 -6.30 8.95 -16.40
N GLY A 674 -5.28 9.14 -15.55
CA GLY A 674 -4.10 8.26 -15.45
C GLY A 674 -3.01 8.56 -16.49
N ASP A 675 -3.13 9.63 -17.27
CA ASP A 675 -2.06 10.10 -18.18
C ASP A 675 -1.00 10.87 -17.39
N LEU A 676 0.16 10.29 -17.23
CA LEU A 676 1.29 10.89 -16.50
C LEU A 676 1.88 12.13 -17.24
N ALA A 677 1.49 12.40 -18.48
CA ALA A 677 1.89 13.58 -19.23
C ALA A 677 0.82 14.67 -19.24
N ASP A 678 -0.39 14.41 -18.72
CA ASP A 678 -1.47 15.40 -18.65
C ASP A 678 -1.24 16.38 -17.50
N ASN A 679 -0.75 17.56 -17.81
CA ASN A 679 -0.48 18.65 -16.87
C ASN A 679 -1.65 19.62 -16.68
N THR A 680 -2.87 19.25 -17.05
CA THR A 680 -4.08 19.99 -16.68
C THR A 680 -4.13 20.16 -15.17
N PRO A 681 -4.26 21.39 -14.62
CA PRO A 681 -4.29 21.59 -13.17
C PRO A 681 -5.38 20.74 -12.52
N TYR A 682 -5.05 20.06 -11.42
CA TYR A 682 -5.98 19.21 -10.69
C TYR A 682 -7.20 19.95 -10.10
N SER A 683 -7.12 21.27 -9.97
CA SER A 683 -8.24 22.13 -9.58
C SER A 683 -9.28 22.36 -10.68
N PHE A 684 -8.99 21.93 -11.92
CA PHE A 684 -9.93 22.10 -13.02
C PHE A 684 -11.04 21.05 -12.97
N THR A 685 -12.24 21.48 -13.36
CA THR A 685 -13.44 20.64 -13.40
C THR A 685 -13.63 19.94 -14.75
N ALA A 686 -12.59 19.96 -15.60
CA ALA A 686 -12.57 19.36 -16.92
C ALA A 686 -11.22 18.69 -17.18
N ARG A 687 -11.23 17.50 -17.80
CA ARG A 687 -10.05 16.74 -18.18
C ARG A 687 -10.33 15.87 -19.40
N HIS A 688 -9.31 15.64 -20.24
CA HIS A 688 -9.41 14.71 -21.36
C HIS A 688 -9.51 13.26 -20.87
N THR A 689 -10.26 12.43 -21.58
CA THR A 689 -10.21 10.98 -21.38
C THR A 689 -8.89 10.40 -21.91
N LEU A 690 -8.39 9.36 -21.26
CA LEU A 690 -7.32 8.49 -21.74
C LEU A 690 -7.92 7.10 -22.03
N ASN A 691 -7.68 6.57 -23.21
CA ASN A 691 -8.29 5.31 -23.66
C ASN A 691 -9.83 5.31 -23.49
N GLY A 692 -10.45 6.45 -23.80
CA GLY A 692 -11.89 6.66 -23.68
C GLY A 692 -12.44 6.73 -22.24
N ARG A 693 -11.60 6.84 -21.21
CA ARG A 693 -12.04 6.74 -19.80
C ARG A 693 -11.41 7.82 -18.92
N LEU A 694 -12.09 8.17 -17.83
CA LEU A 694 -11.55 8.88 -16.67
C LEU A 694 -12.36 8.54 -15.42
N ILE A 695 -11.83 8.85 -14.23
CA ILE A 695 -12.51 8.71 -12.95
C ILE A 695 -12.78 10.10 -12.35
N ILE A 696 -13.96 10.26 -11.72
CA ILE A 696 -14.41 11.48 -11.07
C ILE A 696 -14.56 11.18 -9.58
N TYR A 697 -13.89 11.97 -8.74
CA TYR A 697 -13.97 11.85 -7.28
C TYR A 697 -14.88 12.92 -6.71
N ILE A 698 -15.84 12.51 -5.88
CA ILE A 698 -16.84 13.41 -5.25
C ILE A 698 -16.85 13.13 -3.75
N ARG A 699 -16.71 14.16 -2.93
CA ARG A 699 -16.89 14.07 -1.49
C ARG A 699 -18.36 14.29 -1.16
N ARG A 700 -18.98 13.40 -0.38
CA ARG A 700 -20.31 13.59 0.18
C ARG A 700 -20.25 14.57 1.36
N ILE A 701 -21.03 15.66 1.29
CA ILE A 701 -21.06 16.70 2.32
C ILE A 701 -22.20 16.41 3.31
N ASN A 702 -23.29 15.85 2.82
CA ASN A 702 -24.48 15.52 3.61
C ASN A 702 -25.29 14.39 2.95
N ARG A 703 -26.39 14.00 3.55
CA ARG A 703 -27.25 12.89 3.09
C ARG A 703 -28.23 13.22 1.97
N THR A 704 -28.20 14.44 1.42
CA THR A 704 -29.02 14.73 0.24
C THR A 704 -28.47 14.06 -1.00
N PRO A 705 -29.31 13.72 -1.99
CA PRO A 705 -28.82 13.11 -3.22
C PRO A 705 -27.74 13.94 -3.90
N VAL A 706 -26.75 13.26 -4.45
CA VAL A 706 -25.66 13.86 -5.24
C VAL A 706 -25.97 13.68 -6.70
N THR A 707 -26.07 14.75 -7.47
CA THR A 707 -26.24 14.69 -8.92
C THR A 707 -24.94 15.13 -9.61
N LEU A 708 -24.35 14.20 -10.36
CA LEU A 708 -23.22 14.45 -11.23
C LEU A 708 -23.73 14.66 -12.65
N THR A 709 -23.34 15.77 -13.28
CA THR A 709 -23.52 16.01 -14.72
C THR A 709 -22.17 16.02 -15.40
N VAL A 710 -22.04 15.25 -16.49
CA VAL A 710 -20.83 15.22 -17.33
C VAL A 710 -21.21 15.67 -18.72
N SER A 711 -20.47 16.67 -19.24
CA SER A 711 -20.72 17.30 -20.54
C SER A 711 -19.43 17.35 -21.38
N THR A 712 -19.62 17.39 -22.70
CA THR A 712 -18.56 17.64 -23.69
C THR A 712 -19.17 18.41 -24.89
N ASN A 713 -18.32 18.96 -25.75
CA ASN A 713 -18.81 19.74 -26.90
C ASN A 713 -19.40 18.89 -28.03
N SER A 714 -19.17 17.58 -28.04
CA SER A 714 -19.47 16.71 -29.19
C SER A 714 -20.53 15.63 -28.91
N LEU A 715 -20.89 15.40 -27.66
CA LEU A 715 -21.88 14.38 -27.27
C LEU A 715 -22.94 14.99 -26.35
N PRO A 716 -24.13 14.35 -26.22
CA PRO A 716 -25.14 14.77 -25.26
C PRO A 716 -24.61 14.71 -23.80
N ASP A 717 -25.09 15.65 -23.00
CA ASP A 717 -24.84 15.63 -21.55
C ASP A 717 -25.42 14.36 -20.92
N THR A 718 -24.65 13.79 -19.97
CA THR A 718 -25.08 12.63 -19.19
C THR A 718 -25.10 12.99 -17.71
N PHE A 719 -26.04 12.45 -16.96
CA PHE A 719 -26.13 12.67 -15.53
C PHE A 719 -26.37 11.36 -14.74
N LEU A 720 -25.89 11.36 -13.51
CA LEU A 720 -26.07 10.28 -12.55
C LEU A 720 -26.49 10.87 -11.21
N THR A 721 -27.56 10.34 -10.62
CA THR A 721 -27.99 10.71 -9.26
C THR A 721 -27.72 9.56 -8.30
N ILE A 722 -26.99 9.84 -7.22
CA ILE A 722 -26.59 8.89 -6.17
C ILE A 722 -27.31 9.32 -4.88
N TYR A 723 -28.13 8.43 -4.33
CA TYR A 723 -28.99 8.67 -3.17
C TYR A 723 -28.32 8.39 -1.83
#